data_3713697ab8c1bb3feace46db96e0b118
#
_entry.id   3713697ab8c1bb3feace46db96e0b118
#
_cell.length_a   1.000
_cell.length_b   1.000
_cell.length_c   1.000
_cell.angle_alpha   90.00
_cell.angle_beta   90.00
_cell.angle_gamma   90.00
#
_symmetry.space_group_name_H-M   'P 1'
#
loop_
_entity.id
_entity.type
_entity.pdbx_description
1 polymer ?
#
loop_
_entity_poly.entity_id
_entity_poly.type
_entity_poly.pdbx_seq_one_letter_code
_entity_poly.pdbx_strand_id
1 'polypeptide(L)'
;MENALARVDGVAAVQVSAASERASVTWDPERTRPSALIAAVRRAGYDAVPDAAAPAREMRRREARQALWRLFVAGFCGMQVMMFAWPSYVASPEELGSEMLRLLNWGSWMLTLPVMAFSATPFFAGAWRSLRSVLAGRGRLFDPRAIGMDVPVALGLLITFVASTGATFDPGGPFGHEVYFDSLTMFVSFLLGARWVELKARSRAAEQLERAMARLPETAWRVGPYGDVSAVSTLRLHVGDLVRVPLGQAFPADGVLHEGRTEADESLLTGESTPVAKAEGSPVVAGSVNVGLPVLVRVERIGGDTRLEGIVSMMKSALAQRPAAARLADRWAPPFLWTVLLLAAGGAAAWSLIDPSRAVWVAVSVLIVTCPCALSLAAPATLVAAARGMAREGVLLQRLDAIEVLARARHVLFDKTGTLTEDRPTLAGVRLRPLAQPAADAATLRRHAASLAGWSQHPLSRALVAGLGEAPAGWASVREVPGAGVEGLDAQGRAWRLGSPAWAAGEDGDDAVVLACDGVAQAAFDFDETLRDGAAEAVSRLQAEGVQVTLLSGDRAARAQALGARLGIVRVQAGATPEAKLAVLAGLQSADGPVVMVGDGVNDAPVLARADASLAMGQGALVARAQADAVVTSSRLTDIVRARARARLAVAIVKQNLVMSAAYNATCIPLALVGWLPPWAAGLGMALSSLVVIVNAQRAAR
;
A
#
# COMPACT_ATOMS: atom_id res chain seq x y z
N MET A 1 35.54 14.82 -10.03
CA MET A 1 34.12 14.81 -10.45
C MET A 1 33.60 16.24 -10.50
N GLU A 2 33.65 17.03 -9.44
CA GLU A 2 33.15 18.41 -9.37
C GLU A 2 33.75 19.30 -10.46
N ASN A 3 35.11 19.31 -10.60
CA ASN A 3 35.80 20.05 -11.67
C ASN A 3 35.46 19.58 -13.10
N ALA A 4 35.07 18.34 -13.28
CA ALA A 4 34.66 17.82 -14.59
C ALA A 4 33.26 18.26 -14.96
N LEU A 5 32.36 18.34 -14.01
CA LEU A 5 30.99 18.85 -14.18
C LEU A 5 30.97 20.36 -14.37
N ALA A 6 31.77 21.10 -13.60
CA ALA A 6 31.88 22.57 -13.69
C ALA A 6 32.42 23.06 -15.04
N ARG A 7 33.12 22.21 -15.80
CA ARG A 7 33.65 22.54 -17.15
C ARG A 7 32.64 22.27 -18.27
N VAL A 8 31.47 21.73 -18.00
CA VAL A 8 30.45 21.51 -19.01
C VAL A 8 29.74 22.84 -19.28
N ASP A 9 29.64 23.21 -20.55
CA ASP A 9 28.97 24.46 -20.94
C ASP A 9 27.52 24.49 -20.43
N GLY A 10 27.07 25.63 -19.95
CA GLY A 10 25.73 25.79 -19.38
C GLY A 10 25.55 25.31 -17.94
N VAL A 11 26.59 24.84 -17.26
CA VAL A 11 26.54 24.49 -15.84
C VAL A 11 26.75 25.74 -14.98
N ALA A 12 25.75 26.04 -14.14
CA ALA A 12 25.78 27.21 -13.24
C ALA A 12 26.35 26.92 -11.86
N ALA A 13 26.05 25.72 -11.30
CA ALA A 13 26.54 25.30 -10.01
C ALA A 13 26.69 23.79 -9.92
N VAL A 14 27.72 23.33 -9.20
CA VAL A 14 27.96 21.92 -8.94
C VAL A 14 28.28 21.75 -7.44
N GLN A 15 27.68 20.76 -6.84
CA GLN A 15 27.97 20.36 -5.47
C GLN A 15 28.08 18.82 -5.43
N VAL A 16 29.23 18.30 -5.05
CA VAL A 16 29.48 16.87 -4.94
C VAL A 16 29.65 16.49 -3.48
N SER A 17 28.89 15.50 -3.02
CA SER A 17 28.99 14.93 -1.69
C SER A 17 29.52 13.49 -1.79
N ALA A 18 30.76 13.29 -1.40
CA ALA A 18 31.38 11.97 -1.36
C ALA A 18 30.71 11.05 -0.31
N ALA A 19 30.20 11.62 0.80
CA ALA A 19 29.54 10.86 1.86
C ALA A 19 28.17 10.30 1.46
N SER A 20 27.48 10.93 0.51
CA SER A 20 26.17 10.47 0.01
C SER A 20 26.25 9.93 -1.41
N GLU A 21 27.44 9.90 -2.01
CA GLU A 21 27.68 9.50 -3.41
C GLU A 21 26.78 10.24 -4.41
N ARG A 22 26.52 11.54 -4.16
CA ARG A 22 25.59 12.35 -4.94
C ARG A 22 26.24 13.62 -5.44
N ALA A 23 25.90 13.98 -6.68
CA ALA A 23 26.20 15.27 -7.28
C ALA A 23 24.92 16.04 -7.55
N SER A 24 24.82 17.27 -7.05
CA SER A 24 23.78 18.22 -7.42
C SER A 24 24.35 19.20 -8.44
N VAL A 25 23.71 19.28 -9.60
CA VAL A 25 24.15 20.14 -10.69
C VAL A 25 22.99 21.03 -11.09
N THR A 26 23.25 22.35 -11.13
CA THR A 26 22.32 23.33 -11.68
C THR A 26 22.85 23.75 -13.05
N TRP A 27 22.03 23.57 -14.09
CA TRP A 27 22.44 23.86 -15.47
C TRP A 27 21.31 24.52 -16.27
N ASP A 28 21.68 25.16 -17.37
CA ASP A 28 20.76 25.73 -18.35
C ASP A 28 20.30 24.59 -19.30
N PRO A 29 19.00 24.24 -19.32
CA PRO A 29 18.48 23.18 -20.19
C PRO A 29 18.53 23.49 -21.66
N GLU A 30 18.66 24.75 -22.05
CA GLU A 30 18.80 25.17 -23.48
C GLU A 30 20.23 24.93 -24.00
N ARG A 31 21.23 24.94 -23.10
CA ARG A 31 22.64 24.79 -23.46
C ARG A 31 23.17 23.38 -23.22
N THR A 32 22.69 22.68 -22.22
CA THR A 32 23.21 21.35 -21.84
C THR A 32 22.09 20.36 -21.53
N ARG A 33 22.33 19.11 -21.95
CA ARG A 33 21.43 17.98 -21.69
C ARG A 33 21.99 17.10 -20.56
N PRO A 34 21.14 16.42 -19.77
CA PRO A 34 21.59 15.49 -18.71
C PRO A 34 22.60 14.44 -19.20
N SER A 35 22.51 14.00 -20.46
CA SER A 35 23.45 13.04 -21.06
C SER A 35 24.88 13.60 -21.18
N ALA A 36 25.05 14.91 -21.39
CA ALA A 36 26.37 15.53 -21.46
C ALA A 36 27.02 15.61 -20.06
N LEU A 37 26.22 15.84 -19.02
CA LEU A 37 26.67 15.84 -17.62
C LEU A 37 27.12 14.43 -17.21
N ILE A 38 26.34 13.39 -17.53
CA ILE A 38 26.70 11.98 -17.27
C ILE A 38 27.98 11.61 -18.03
N ALA A 39 28.12 12.02 -19.30
CA ALA A 39 29.32 11.76 -20.08
C ALA A 39 30.56 12.45 -19.49
N ALA A 40 30.43 13.63 -18.89
CA ALA A 40 31.52 14.34 -18.22
C ALA A 40 31.98 13.58 -16.95
N VAL A 41 31.02 13.04 -16.16
CA VAL A 41 31.31 12.21 -14.98
C VAL A 41 32.01 10.92 -15.39
N ARG A 42 31.55 10.25 -16.44
CA ARG A 42 32.17 9.02 -16.95
C ARG A 42 33.59 9.24 -17.46
N ARG A 43 33.84 10.35 -18.16
CA ARG A 43 35.20 10.74 -18.57
C ARG A 43 36.14 11.00 -17.40
N ALA A 44 35.60 11.41 -16.24
CA ALA A 44 36.36 11.58 -15.01
C ALA A 44 36.59 10.24 -14.23
N GLY A 45 36.18 9.09 -14.78
CA GLY A 45 36.39 7.78 -14.19
C GLY A 45 35.33 7.36 -13.16
N TYR A 46 34.20 8.05 -13.13
CA TYR A 46 33.07 7.74 -12.24
C TYR A 46 31.83 7.40 -13.06
N ASP A 47 30.93 6.59 -12.52
CA ASP A 47 29.61 6.39 -13.11
C ASP A 47 28.55 7.30 -12.45
N ALA A 48 27.57 7.74 -13.22
CA ALA A 48 26.49 8.60 -12.73
C ALA A 48 25.16 8.29 -13.44
N VAL A 49 24.08 8.38 -12.68
CA VAL A 49 22.70 8.12 -13.11
C VAL A 49 21.79 9.23 -12.60
N PRO A 50 20.77 9.66 -13.38
CA PRO A 50 19.83 10.67 -12.95
C PRO A 50 18.96 10.16 -11.77
N ASP A 51 18.86 10.94 -10.68
CA ASP A 51 17.96 10.63 -9.56
C ASP A 51 16.58 11.28 -9.79
N ALA A 52 15.67 10.58 -10.43
CA ALA A 52 14.33 11.06 -10.74
C ALA A 52 13.45 11.33 -9.49
N ALA A 53 13.77 10.71 -8.35
CA ALA A 53 13.06 10.91 -7.08
C ALA A 53 13.66 12.03 -6.21
N ALA A 54 14.79 12.60 -6.62
CA ALA A 54 15.49 13.63 -5.86
C ALA A 54 14.61 14.87 -5.56
N PRO A 55 13.84 15.45 -6.52
CA PRO A 55 13.01 16.62 -6.25
C PRO A 55 11.96 16.39 -5.17
N ALA A 56 11.30 15.24 -5.18
CA ALA A 56 10.28 14.89 -4.19
C ALA A 56 10.90 14.66 -2.79
N ARG A 57 12.09 14.05 -2.73
CA ARG A 57 12.83 13.86 -1.48
C ARG A 57 13.32 15.18 -0.90
N GLU A 58 13.83 16.07 -1.75
CA GLU A 58 14.29 17.40 -1.36
C GLU A 58 13.13 18.24 -0.82
N MET A 59 11.98 18.25 -1.48
CA MET A 59 10.79 18.95 -1.00
C MET A 59 10.35 18.44 0.38
N ARG A 60 10.26 17.12 0.59
CA ARG A 60 9.95 16.53 1.90
C ARG A 60 10.96 16.89 2.98
N ARG A 61 12.27 16.92 2.63
CA ARG A 61 13.33 17.34 3.57
C ARG A 61 13.21 18.81 3.94
N ARG A 62 12.88 19.70 2.98
CA ARG A 62 12.62 21.13 3.23
C ARG A 62 11.42 21.33 4.14
N GLU A 63 10.32 20.65 3.89
CA GLU A 63 9.13 20.69 4.74
C GLU A 63 9.43 20.21 6.17
N ALA A 64 10.10 19.07 6.29
CA ALA A 64 10.49 18.53 7.61
C ALA A 64 11.44 19.46 8.37
N ARG A 65 12.40 20.09 7.68
CA ARG A 65 13.33 21.06 8.27
C ARG A 65 12.60 22.33 8.70
N GLN A 66 11.69 22.87 7.87
CA GLN A 66 10.89 24.03 8.25
C GLN A 66 9.99 23.75 9.45
N ALA A 67 9.35 22.58 9.48
CA ALA A 67 8.55 22.16 10.62
C ALA A 67 9.39 22.05 11.90
N LEU A 68 10.60 21.51 11.81
CA LEU A 68 11.53 21.41 12.94
C LEU A 68 11.98 22.80 13.42
N TRP A 69 12.32 23.73 12.52
CA TRP A 69 12.70 25.09 12.90
C TRP A 69 11.54 25.85 13.56
N ARG A 70 10.33 25.72 13.06
CA ARG A 70 9.13 26.29 13.70
C ARG A 70 8.91 25.73 15.09
N LEU A 71 9.04 24.41 15.25
CA LEU A 71 8.96 23.76 16.55
C LEU A 71 10.07 24.20 17.49
N PHE A 72 11.31 24.34 17.01
CA PHE A 72 12.43 24.81 17.81
C PHE A 72 12.22 26.24 18.31
N VAL A 73 11.81 27.17 17.44
CA VAL A 73 11.53 28.56 17.83
C VAL A 73 10.39 28.61 18.84
N ALA A 74 9.28 27.89 18.59
CA ALA A 74 8.17 27.86 19.52
C ALA A 74 8.57 27.27 20.88
N GLY A 75 9.28 26.14 20.90
CA GLY A 75 9.72 25.46 22.12
C GLY A 75 10.74 26.29 22.91
N PHE A 76 11.72 26.88 22.22
CA PHE A 76 12.74 27.71 22.86
C PHE A 76 12.12 28.98 23.47
N CYS A 77 11.34 29.74 22.67
CA CYS A 77 10.67 30.92 23.17
C CYS A 77 9.64 30.59 24.26
N GLY A 78 8.88 29.49 24.09
CA GLY A 78 7.89 29.05 25.07
C GLY A 78 8.51 28.67 26.42
N MET A 79 9.68 28.03 26.41
CA MET A 79 10.42 27.74 27.65
C MET A 79 10.86 29.01 28.36
N GLN A 80 11.35 30.02 27.62
CA GLN A 80 11.72 31.30 28.21
C GLN A 80 10.51 32.08 28.74
N VAL A 81 9.39 32.10 27.98
CA VAL A 81 8.13 32.72 28.41
C VAL A 81 7.61 32.04 29.66
N MET A 82 7.67 30.72 29.78
CA MET A 82 7.27 29.96 30.96
C MET A 82 8.13 30.33 32.18
N MET A 83 9.43 30.54 31.97
CA MET A 83 10.35 30.98 33.02
C MET A 83 10.00 32.40 33.52
N PHE A 84 9.55 33.30 32.65
CA PHE A 84 9.06 34.64 33.04
C PHE A 84 7.69 34.59 33.67
N ALA A 85 6.82 33.65 33.28
CA ALA A 85 5.51 33.48 33.88
C ALA A 85 5.54 32.76 35.24
N TRP A 86 6.58 31.94 35.53
CA TRP A 86 6.67 31.13 36.73
C TRP A 86 6.54 31.93 38.05
N PRO A 87 7.18 33.12 38.22
CA PRO A 87 7.03 33.91 39.41
C PRO A 87 5.57 34.31 39.71
N SER A 88 4.77 34.59 38.68
CA SER A 88 3.35 34.94 38.82
C SER A 88 2.47 33.77 39.33
N TYR A 89 2.94 32.52 39.23
CA TYR A 89 2.24 31.36 39.76
C TYR A 89 2.60 30.98 41.20
N VAL A 90 3.78 31.42 41.68
CA VAL A 90 4.34 30.96 42.95
C VAL A 90 4.33 32.06 43.98
N ALA A 91 4.58 33.32 43.61
CA ALA A 91 4.62 34.46 44.51
C ALA A 91 3.29 35.22 44.56
N SER A 92 2.98 35.80 45.70
CA SER A 92 1.81 36.67 45.82
C SER A 92 2.02 37.99 45.04
N PRO A 93 0.94 38.63 44.53
CA PRO A 93 1.06 39.88 43.79
C PRO A 93 1.73 40.99 44.59
N GLU A 94 1.64 40.94 45.93
CA GLU A 94 2.25 41.90 46.88
C GLU A 94 3.79 41.71 46.95
N GLU A 95 4.31 40.48 46.75
CA GLU A 95 5.74 40.18 46.80
C GLU A 95 6.47 40.55 45.53
N LEU A 96 5.80 40.50 44.38
CA LEU A 96 6.46 40.70 43.06
C LEU A 96 6.57 42.19 42.67
N GLY A 97 5.80 43.08 43.24
CA GLY A 97 5.77 44.50 42.86
C GLY A 97 5.30 44.74 41.43
N SER A 98 4.61 45.85 41.20
CA SER A 98 3.99 46.15 39.89
C SER A 98 5.00 46.36 38.75
N GLU A 99 6.21 46.87 39.04
CA GLU A 99 7.25 47.10 38.05
C GLU A 99 7.88 45.81 37.56
N MET A 100 8.14 44.85 38.49
CA MET A 100 8.69 43.54 38.12
C MET A 100 7.71 42.76 37.25
N LEU A 101 6.42 42.71 37.61
CA LEU A 101 5.38 42.10 36.81
C LEU A 101 5.31 42.69 35.40
N ARG A 102 5.42 44.02 35.29
CA ARG A 102 5.46 44.73 34.01
C ARG A 102 6.64 44.31 33.18
N LEU A 103 7.84 44.20 33.74
CA LEU A 103 9.05 43.77 33.04
C LEU A 103 8.92 42.32 32.55
N LEU A 104 8.40 41.42 33.37
CA LEU A 104 8.18 40.02 33.01
C LEU A 104 7.16 39.86 31.87
N ASN A 105 6.06 40.65 31.91
CA ASN A 105 5.05 40.66 30.85
C ASN A 105 5.59 41.21 29.54
N TRP A 106 6.40 42.27 29.54
CA TRP A 106 7.08 42.78 28.35
C TRP A 106 8.06 41.78 27.77
N GLY A 107 8.86 41.10 28.60
CA GLY A 107 9.76 40.03 28.17
C GLY A 107 9.00 38.87 27.51
N SER A 108 7.90 38.45 28.12
CA SER A 108 7.00 37.42 27.58
C SER A 108 6.39 37.81 26.23
N TRP A 109 5.94 39.07 26.12
CA TRP A 109 5.38 39.64 24.89
C TRP A 109 6.44 39.62 23.76
N MET A 110 7.66 40.12 24.02
CA MET A 110 8.77 40.13 23.02
C MET A 110 9.12 38.73 22.51
N LEU A 111 9.16 37.75 23.42
CA LEU A 111 9.46 36.36 23.05
C LEU A 111 8.30 35.66 22.31
N THR A 112 7.06 36.15 22.50
CA THR A 112 5.90 35.62 21.79
C THR A 112 5.82 36.10 20.33
N LEU A 113 6.38 37.27 19.99
CA LEU A 113 6.37 37.80 18.63
C LEU A 113 6.97 36.84 17.58
N PRO A 114 8.19 36.27 17.77
CA PRO A 114 8.72 35.29 16.84
C PRO A 114 7.86 34.03 16.72
N VAL A 115 7.21 33.60 17.81
CA VAL A 115 6.32 32.46 17.78
C VAL A 115 5.10 32.75 16.90
N MET A 116 4.48 33.93 17.03
CA MET A 116 3.34 34.34 16.21
C MET A 116 3.73 34.57 14.75
N ALA A 117 4.83 35.26 14.48
CA ALA A 117 5.24 35.66 13.15
C ALA A 117 5.84 34.53 12.32
N PHE A 118 6.48 33.52 12.96
CA PHE A 118 7.14 32.42 12.27
C PHE A 118 6.53 31.06 12.58
N SER A 119 6.37 30.70 13.84
CA SER A 119 5.96 29.36 14.23
C SER A 119 4.46 29.11 13.98
N ALA A 120 3.59 30.11 14.25
CA ALA A 120 2.13 29.99 14.08
C ALA A 120 1.65 30.18 12.62
N THR A 121 2.51 30.59 11.71
CA THR A 121 2.15 30.85 10.29
C THR A 121 1.38 29.71 9.59
N PRO A 122 1.63 28.41 9.80
CA PRO A 122 0.86 27.36 9.15
C PRO A 122 -0.62 27.37 9.51
N PHE A 123 -0.95 27.74 10.76
CA PHE A 123 -2.33 27.80 11.26
C PHE A 123 -3.06 29.00 10.66
N PHE A 124 -2.43 30.17 10.63
CA PHE A 124 -3.00 31.35 9.98
C PHE A 124 -3.16 31.18 8.48
N ALA A 125 -2.17 30.59 7.80
CA ALA A 125 -2.26 30.31 6.37
C ALA A 125 -3.36 29.27 6.04
N GLY A 126 -3.57 28.26 6.91
CA GLY A 126 -4.65 27.29 6.82
C GLY A 126 -6.03 27.96 6.99
N ALA A 127 -6.18 28.75 8.04
CA ALA A 127 -7.39 29.48 8.33
C ALA A 127 -7.74 30.48 7.20
N TRP A 128 -6.75 31.23 6.69
CA TRP A 128 -6.92 32.15 5.59
C TRP A 128 -7.37 31.49 4.30
N ARG A 129 -6.78 30.34 3.94
CA ARG A 129 -7.19 29.55 2.78
C ARG A 129 -8.65 29.08 2.90
N SER A 130 -9.06 28.62 4.08
CA SER A 130 -10.45 28.23 4.34
C SER A 130 -11.40 29.43 4.19
N LEU A 131 -11.09 30.56 4.83
CA LEU A 131 -11.89 31.77 4.77
C LEU A 131 -11.99 32.34 3.34
N ARG A 132 -10.87 32.36 2.62
CA ARG A 132 -10.84 32.80 1.21
C ARG A 132 -11.68 31.93 0.30
N SER A 133 -11.76 30.61 0.54
CA SER A 133 -12.62 29.69 -0.24
C SER A 133 -14.11 30.00 -0.04
N VAL A 134 -14.50 30.41 1.17
CA VAL A 134 -15.86 30.85 1.50
C VAL A 134 -16.18 32.17 0.85
N LEU A 135 -15.29 33.17 0.99
CA LEU A 135 -15.46 34.50 0.42
C LEU A 135 -15.48 34.52 -1.11
N ALA A 136 -14.76 33.57 -1.77
CA ALA A 136 -14.75 33.42 -3.22
C ALA A 136 -16.02 32.75 -3.80
N GLY A 137 -17.08 32.56 -3.00
CA GLY A 137 -18.37 32.02 -3.43
C GLY A 137 -18.37 30.54 -3.79
N ARG A 138 -17.25 29.82 -3.48
CA ARG A 138 -17.14 28.36 -3.68
C ARG A 138 -17.75 27.54 -2.52
N GLY A 139 -18.22 28.21 -1.45
CA GLY A 139 -18.96 27.64 -0.33
C GLY A 139 -19.95 28.66 0.24
N ARG A 140 -21.13 28.24 0.69
CA ARG A 140 -22.03 29.08 1.45
C ARG A 140 -21.43 29.36 2.80
N LEU A 141 -21.60 30.56 3.38
CA LEU A 141 -21.06 30.96 4.69
C LEU A 141 -21.43 29.95 5.82
N PHE A 142 -22.57 29.31 5.67
CA PHE A 142 -23.08 28.26 6.57
C PHE A 142 -22.93 26.84 6.03
N ASP A 143 -22.11 26.63 4.94
CA ASP A 143 -21.78 25.26 4.55
C ASP A 143 -20.80 24.72 5.60
N PRO A 144 -21.21 23.70 6.37
CA PRO A 144 -20.34 23.13 7.40
C PRO A 144 -18.99 22.66 6.87
N ARG A 145 -18.88 22.39 5.57
CA ARG A 145 -17.63 21.92 4.92
C ARG A 145 -16.64 23.04 4.58
N ALA A 146 -17.05 24.29 4.71
CA ALA A 146 -16.23 25.43 4.31
C ALA A 146 -15.18 25.84 5.34
N ILE A 147 -15.39 25.49 6.63
CA ILE A 147 -14.51 25.88 7.74
C ILE A 147 -13.49 24.75 7.99
N GLY A 148 -12.20 25.05 7.75
CA GLY A 148 -11.10 24.15 8.07
C GLY A 148 -10.74 24.13 9.57
N MET A 149 -10.11 23.04 10.02
CA MET A 149 -9.71 22.82 11.42
C MET A 149 -8.72 23.87 11.95
N ASP A 150 -8.00 24.58 11.07
CA ASP A 150 -7.06 25.63 11.47
C ASP A 150 -7.76 26.93 11.89
N VAL A 151 -9.07 27.12 11.59
CA VAL A 151 -9.81 28.34 11.90
C VAL A 151 -10.00 28.55 13.40
N PRO A 152 -10.54 27.61 14.20
CA PRO A 152 -10.63 27.75 15.64
C PRO A 152 -9.29 27.95 16.32
N VAL A 153 -8.25 27.24 15.84
CA VAL A 153 -6.87 27.36 16.35
C VAL A 153 -6.32 28.76 16.12
N ALA A 154 -6.42 29.28 14.88
CA ALA A 154 -5.96 30.62 14.53
C ALA A 154 -6.72 31.69 15.29
N LEU A 155 -8.04 31.51 15.47
CA LEU A 155 -8.89 32.41 16.25
C LEU A 155 -8.48 32.42 17.74
N GLY A 156 -8.28 31.24 18.33
CA GLY A 156 -7.81 31.11 19.71
C GLY A 156 -6.46 31.79 19.94
N LEU A 157 -5.49 31.55 19.03
CA LEU A 157 -4.18 32.21 19.08
C LEU A 157 -4.29 33.74 18.97
N LEU A 158 -5.14 34.22 18.05
CA LEU A 158 -5.33 35.66 17.84
C LEU A 158 -5.98 36.32 19.06
N ILE A 159 -7.05 35.74 19.57
CA ILE A 159 -7.76 36.27 20.78
C ILE A 159 -6.80 36.29 21.97
N THR A 160 -6.06 35.19 22.22
CA THR A 160 -5.11 35.12 23.33
C THR A 160 -4.00 36.14 23.18
N PHE A 161 -3.45 36.31 21.98
CA PHE A 161 -2.38 37.28 21.72
C PHE A 161 -2.86 38.72 21.88
N VAL A 162 -4.03 39.07 21.35
CA VAL A 162 -4.61 40.42 21.44
C VAL A 162 -4.96 40.73 22.89
N ALA A 163 -5.63 39.83 23.62
CA ALA A 163 -6.01 40.03 25.01
C ALA A 163 -4.79 40.22 25.92
N SER A 164 -3.78 39.31 25.80
CA SER A 164 -2.56 39.42 26.60
C SER A 164 -1.72 40.66 26.23
N THR A 165 -1.73 41.06 24.97
CA THR A 165 -1.08 42.33 24.55
C THR A 165 -1.79 43.52 25.17
N GLY A 166 -3.13 43.56 25.09
CA GLY A 166 -3.94 44.62 25.72
C GLY A 166 -3.68 44.74 27.22
N ALA A 167 -3.71 43.63 27.97
CA ALA A 167 -3.38 43.57 29.39
C ALA A 167 -1.94 44.00 29.71
N THR A 168 -0.99 43.79 28.82
CA THR A 168 0.41 44.20 28.99
C THR A 168 0.59 45.72 28.83
N PHE A 169 -0.09 46.33 27.86
CA PHE A 169 0.03 47.77 27.57
C PHE A 169 -0.88 48.63 28.41
N ASP A 170 -2.07 48.13 28.76
CA ASP A 170 -3.06 48.85 29.59
C ASP A 170 -3.58 47.91 30.70
N PRO A 171 -2.80 47.73 31.79
CA PRO A 171 -3.23 46.93 32.94
C PRO A 171 -4.41 47.59 33.64
N GLY A 172 -5.56 46.95 33.64
CA GLY A 172 -6.84 47.50 34.16
C GLY A 172 -7.77 48.04 33.10
N GLY A 173 -7.39 47.97 31.82
CA GLY A 173 -8.26 48.22 30.67
C GLY A 173 -9.26 47.10 30.42
N PRO A 174 -9.98 47.15 29.29
CA PRO A 174 -11.04 46.19 28.97
C PRO A 174 -10.59 44.74 28.86
N PHE A 175 -9.27 44.48 28.79
CA PHE A 175 -8.69 43.13 28.70
C PHE A 175 -8.23 42.55 30.03
N GLY A 176 -8.42 43.28 31.15
CA GLY A 176 -8.02 42.84 32.49
C GLY A 176 -6.52 42.90 32.77
N HIS A 177 -6.08 42.17 33.80
CA HIS A 177 -4.67 42.18 34.25
C HIS A 177 -3.91 40.89 33.88
N GLU A 178 -4.61 39.86 33.46
CA GLU A 178 -4.00 38.54 33.18
C GLU A 178 -3.43 38.45 31.80
N VAL A 179 -2.22 37.87 31.69
CA VAL A 179 -1.51 37.59 30.43
C VAL A 179 -1.37 36.09 30.26
N TYR A 180 -1.50 35.60 29.03
CA TYR A 180 -1.53 34.18 28.68
C TYR A 180 -0.48 33.83 27.61
N PHE A 181 0.66 34.52 27.55
CA PHE A 181 1.72 34.27 26.58
C PHE A 181 2.37 32.91 26.73
N ASP A 182 2.49 32.41 27.96
CA ASP A 182 2.94 31.07 28.29
C ASP A 182 2.04 29.98 27.69
N SER A 183 0.75 30.10 27.94
CA SER A 183 -0.26 29.19 27.40
C SER A 183 -0.29 29.20 25.88
N LEU A 184 -0.17 30.38 25.25
CA LEU A 184 -0.13 30.54 23.80
C LEU A 184 1.11 29.88 23.21
N THR A 185 2.30 30.17 23.74
CA THR A 185 3.56 29.64 23.21
C THR A 185 3.70 28.14 23.42
N MET A 186 3.25 27.62 24.58
CA MET A 186 3.19 26.17 24.84
C MET A 186 2.20 25.49 23.89
N PHE A 187 1.01 26.08 23.69
CA PHE A 187 0.00 25.53 22.77
C PHE A 187 0.55 25.41 21.35
N VAL A 188 1.18 26.48 20.82
CA VAL A 188 1.82 26.43 19.49
C VAL A 188 2.91 25.37 19.44
N SER A 189 3.73 25.25 20.50
CA SER A 189 4.78 24.24 20.59
C SER A 189 4.23 22.81 20.55
N PHE A 190 3.19 22.53 21.32
CA PHE A 190 2.57 21.20 21.35
C PHE A 190 1.88 20.86 20.03
N LEU A 191 1.19 21.80 19.39
CA LEU A 191 0.59 21.61 18.07
C LEU A 191 1.64 21.31 17.01
N LEU A 192 2.73 22.07 16.97
CA LEU A 192 3.82 21.87 16.03
C LEU A 192 4.55 20.55 16.30
N GLY A 193 4.70 20.17 17.58
CA GLY A 193 5.26 18.88 17.98
C GLY A 193 4.43 17.71 17.45
N ALA A 194 3.12 17.76 17.66
CA ALA A 194 2.19 16.75 17.13
C ALA A 194 2.24 16.67 15.60
N ARG A 195 2.20 17.82 14.91
CA ARG A 195 2.35 17.86 13.43
C ARG A 195 3.71 17.35 12.94
N TRP A 196 4.80 17.62 13.65
CA TRP A 196 6.11 17.11 13.30
C TRP A 196 6.18 15.58 13.43
N VAL A 197 5.63 15.00 14.50
CA VAL A 197 5.55 13.54 14.67
C VAL A 197 4.72 12.92 13.55
N GLU A 198 3.62 13.53 13.15
CA GLU A 198 2.79 13.11 12.02
C GLU A 198 3.58 13.11 10.70
N LEU A 199 4.25 14.24 10.38
CA LEU A 199 5.08 14.37 9.18
C LEU A 199 6.18 13.31 9.16
N LYS A 200 6.83 13.06 10.29
CA LYS A 200 7.86 12.04 10.41
C LYS A 200 7.32 10.62 10.22
N ALA A 201 6.13 10.32 10.73
CA ALA A 201 5.47 9.04 10.52
C ALA A 201 5.12 8.82 9.03
N ARG A 202 4.56 9.82 8.35
CA ARG A 202 4.26 9.78 6.91
C ARG A 202 5.52 9.65 6.06
N SER A 203 6.58 10.42 6.38
CA SER A 203 7.85 10.36 5.65
C SER A 203 8.51 8.98 5.77
N ARG A 204 8.49 8.36 6.96
CA ARG A 204 9.01 7.00 7.14
C ARG A 204 8.28 5.95 6.30
N ALA A 205 6.96 6.06 6.16
CA ALA A 205 6.18 5.17 5.30
C ALA A 205 6.57 5.33 3.83
N ALA A 206 6.73 6.57 3.35
CA ALA A 206 7.19 6.87 1.99
C ALA A 206 8.63 6.41 1.73
N GLU A 207 9.55 6.65 2.69
CA GLU A 207 10.97 6.20 2.57
C GLU A 207 11.10 4.68 2.49
N GLN A 208 10.27 3.92 3.19
CA GLN A 208 10.30 2.47 3.12
C GLN A 208 9.84 1.95 1.75
N LEU A 209 8.85 2.61 1.16
CA LEU A 209 8.42 2.35 -0.20
C LEU A 209 9.54 2.67 -1.20
N GLU A 210 10.19 3.83 -1.04
CA GLU A 210 11.33 4.23 -1.88
C GLU A 210 12.53 3.29 -1.73
N ARG A 211 12.80 2.77 -0.53
CA ARG A 211 13.85 1.75 -0.33
C ARG A 211 13.55 0.44 -1.03
N ALA A 212 12.29 0.04 -1.09
CA ALA A 212 11.88 -1.12 -1.88
C ALA A 212 12.14 -0.89 -3.38
N MET A 213 11.90 0.35 -3.87
CA MET A 213 12.21 0.74 -5.26
C MET A 213 13.72 0.90 -5.53
N ALA A 214 14.51 1.35 -4.56
CA ALA A 214 15.95 1.58 -4.70
C ALA A 214 16.78 0.29 -4.88
N ARG A 215 16.16 -0.87 -4.85
CA ARG A 215 16.81 -2.15 -5.15
C ARG A 215 16.86 -2.48 -6.65
N LEU A 216 16.15 -1.74 -7.50
CA LEU A 216 16.38 -1.84 -8.94
C LEU A 216 17.75 -1.25 -9.25
N PRO A 217 18.65 -2.02 -9.89
CA PRO A 217 19.96 -1.49 -10.28
C PRO A 217 19.75 -0.39 -11.33
N GLU A 218 20.42 0.72 -11.14
CA GLU A 218 20.34 1.85 -12.07
C GLU A 218 21.08 1.57 -13.37
N THR A 219 22.00 0.58 -13.34
CA THR A 219 22.78 0.11 -14.48
C THR A 219 22.61 -1.38 -14.69
N ALA A 220 22.57 -1.79 -15.95
CA ALA A 220 22.53 -3.19 -16.39
C ALA A 220 23.69 -3.48 -17.32
N TRP A 221 24.20 -4.70 -17.29
CA TRP A 221 25.27 -5.17 -18.17
C TRP A 221 24.65 -5.82 -19.42
N ARG A 222 24.44 -5.01 -20.46
CA ARG A 222 23.87 -5.52 -21.71
C ARG A 222 24.94 -6.24 -22.53
N VAL A 223 24.58 -7.41 -23.03
CA VAL A 223 25.41 -8.20 -23.93
C VAL A 223 24.99 -7.89 -25.35
N GLY A 224 25.94 -7.42 -26.16
CA GLY A 224 25.74 -7.14 -27.57
C GLY A 224 25.78 -8.39 -28.45
N PRO A 225 25.46 -8.28 -29.77
CA PRO A 225 25.40 -9.40 -30.69
C PRO A 225 26.72 -10.16 -30.87
N TYR A 226 27.84 -9.50 -30.58
CA TYR A 226 29.19 -10.08 -30.70
C TYR A 226 29.76 -10.54 -29.37
N GLY A 227 28.92 -10.61 -28.30
CA GLY A 227 29.35 -10.99 -26.95
C GLY A 227 30.02 -9.88 -26.14
N ASP A 228 30.10 -8.67 -26.67
CA ASP A 228 30.58 -7.49 -25.95
C ASP A 228 29.63 -7.10 -24.82
N VAL A 229 30.19 -6.83 -23.64
CA VAL A 229 29.41 -6.45 -22.46
C VAL A 229 29.56 -4.94 -22.21
N SER A 230 28.46 -4.22 -22.22
CA SER A 230 28.42 -2.78 -22.00
C SER A 230 27.50 -2.41 -20.85
N ALA A 231 27.96 -1.49 -19.97
CA ALA A 231 27.11 -0.93 -18.92
C ALA A 231 26.14 0.07 -19.53
N VAL A 232 24.84 -0.19 -19.41
CA VAL A 232 23.77 0.70 -19.87
C VAL A 232 22.86 1.08 -18.72
N SER A 233 22.23 2.26 -18.79
CA SER A 233 21.16 2.57 -17.83
C SER A 233 20.00 1.60 -18.01
N THR A 234 19.42 1.13 -16.91
CA THR A 234 18.23 0.26 -16.91
C THR A 234 17.07 0.89 -17.70
N LEU A 235 16.99 2.23 -17.73
CA LEU A 235 16.01 2.98 -18.53
C LEU A 235 16.23 2.87 -20.06
N ARG A 236 17.36 2.35 -20.50
CA ARG A 236 17.70 2.19 -21.92
C ARG A 236 17.68 0.73 -22.37
N LEU A 237 17.20 -0.16 -21.51
CA LEU A 237 16.94 -1.54 -21.89
C LEU A 237 15.72 -1.59 -22.81
N HIS A 238 15.72 -2.55 -23.72
CA HIS A 238 14.60 -2.88 -24.58
C HIS A 238 14.19 -4.31 -24.37
N VAL A 239 12.94 -4.62 -24.65
CA VAL A 239 12.44 -5.99 -24.67
C VAL A 239 13.24 -6.77 -25.71
N GLY A 240 13.74 -7.95 -25.31
CA GLY A 240 14.60 -8.79 -26.12
C GLY A 240 16.11 -8.62 -25.86
N ASP A 241 16.54 -7.58 -25.15
CA ASP A 241 17.94 -7.40 -24.77
C ASP A 241 18.42 -8.58 -23.90
N LEU A 242 19.68 -9.00 -24.10
CA LEU A 242 20.37 -9.93 -23.20
C LEU A 242 21.14 -9.15 -22.15
N VAL A 243 20.92 -9.47 -20.88
CA VAL A 243 21.56 -8.81 -19.75
C VAL A 243 22.27 -9.82 -18.86
N ARG A 244 23.55 -9.56 -18.58
CA ARG A 244 24.34 -10.34 -17.63
C ARG A 244 24.07 -9.84 -16.23
N VAL A 245 23.69 -10.75 -15.31
CA VAL A 245 23.44 -10.44 -13.90
C VAL A 245 24.46 -11.19 -13.03
N PRO A 246 25.46 -10.50 -12.49
CA PRO A 246 26.45 -11.07 -11.57
C PRO A 246 25.84 -11.51 -10.23
N LEU A 247 26.58 -12.35 -9.49
CA LEU A 247 26.28 -12.69 -8.11
C LEU A 247 26.16 -11.43 -7.25
N GLY A 248 25.14 -11.40 -6.38
CA GLY A 248 24.87 -10.30 -5.45
C GLY A 248 24.19 -9.09 -6.09
N GLN A 249 23.95 -9.08 -7.41
CA GLN A 249 23.23 -8.00 -8.07
C GLN A 249 21.74 -8.32 -8.21
N ALA A 250 20.94 -7.26 -8.18
CA ALA A 250 19.51 -7.40 -8.45
C ALA A 250 19.25 -7.50 -9.97
N PHE A 251 18.23 -8.26 -10.36
CA PHE A 251 17.76 -8.33 -11.73
C PHE A 251 17.20 -6.96 -12.16
N PRO A 252 17.68 -6.37 -13.28
CA PRO A 252 17.32 -5.02 -13.69
C PRO A 252 15.95 -4.91 -14.36
N ALA A 253 15.39 -6.01 -14.82
CA ALA A 253 14.14 -6.10 -15.56
C ALA A 253 13.49 -7.47 -15.32
N ASP A 254 12.19 -7.59 -15.62
CA ASP A 254 11.55 -8.90 -15.70
C ASP A 254 12.00 -9.59 -16.99
N GLY A 255 12.24 -10.89 -16.93
CA GLY A 255 12.68 -11.65 -18.08
C GLY A 255 12.72 -13.14 -17.81
N VAL A 256 13.33 -13.85 -18.74
CA VAL A 256 13.55 -15.31 -18.68
C VAL A 256 15.04 -15.59 -18.66
N LEU A 257 15.46 -16.50 -17.81
CA LEU A 257 16.84 -16.96 -17.73
C LEU A 257 17.20 -17.63 -19.06
N HIS A 258 18.15 -17.03 -19.80
CA HIS A 258 18.54 -17.50 -21.14
C HIS A 258 19.68 -18.51 -21.09
N GLU A 259 20.61 -18.31 -20.14
CA GLU A 259 21.76 -19.17 -19.98
C GLU A 259 22.21 -19.20 -18.52
N GLY A 260 22.54 -20.39 -18.03
CA GLY A 260 23.07 -20.63 -16.69
C GLY A 260 22.04 -21.16 -15.70
N ARG A 261 22.48 -21.34 -14.46
CA ARG A 261 21.65 -21.75 -13.31
C ARG A 261 22.00 -20.87 -12.13
N THR A 262 20.99 -20.48 -11.35
CA THR A 262 21.23 -19.66 -10.17
C THR A 262 20.12 -19.86 -9.12
N GLU A 263 20.25 -19.17 -8.00
CA GLU A 263 19.21 -18.96 -7.00
C GLU A 263 18.88 -17.47 -6.94
N ALA A 264 17.60 -17.15 -6.83
CA ALA A 264 17.12 -15.77 -6.71
C ALA A 264 16.47 -15.55 -5.35
N ASP A 265 16.92 -14.53 -4.62
CA ASP A 265 16.24 -14.03 -3.43
C ASP A 265 15.07 -13.12 -3.87
N GLU A 266 13.87 -13.68 -3.80
CA GLU A 266 12.61 -12.99 -4.13
C GLU A 266 11.86 -12.47 -2.90
N SER A 267 12.51 -12.43 -1.73
CA SER A 267 11.91 -12.06 -0.43
C SER A 267 11.20 -10.71 -0.44
N LEU A 268 11.67 -9.78 -1.27
CA LEU A 268 11.05 -8.47 -1.48
C LEU A 268 9.65 -8.53 -2.11
N LEU A 269 9.42 -9.56 -2.91
CA LEU A 269 8.21 -9.72 -3.73
C LEU A 269 7.25 -10.72 -3.10
N THR A 270 7.79 -11.79 -2.54
CA THR A 270 7.04 -12.92 -1.98
C THR A 270 6.93 -12.86 -0.46
N GLY A 271 7.85 -12.16 0.21
CA GLY A 271 8.00 -12.19 1.66
C GLY A 271 8.71 -13.44 2.20
N GLU A 272 9.09 -14.38 1.32
CA GLU A 272 9.81 -15.60 1.69
C GLU A 272 11.33 -15.39 1.63
N SER A 273 12.02 -15.73 2.71
CA SER A 273 13.47 -15.55 2.82
C SER A 273 14.27 -16.69 2.19
N THR A 274 13.62 -17.76 1.73
CA THR A 274 14.31 -18.88 1.08
C THR A 274 14.55 -18.57 -0.38
N PRO A 275 15.81 -18.62 -0.88
CA PRO A 275 16.11 -18.40 -2.29
C PRO A 275 15.43 -19.44 -3.19
N VAL A 276 14.97 -19.00 -4.35
CA VAL A 276 14.27 -19.83 -5.32
C VAL A 276 15.25 -20.26 -6.42
N ALA A 277 15.40 -21.57 -6.62
CA ALA A 277 16.25 -22.10 -7.69
C ALA A 277 15.70 -21.72 -9.08
N LYS A 278 16.58 -21.24 -9.96
CA LYS A 278 16.28 -20.82 -11.34
C LYS A 278 17.19 -21.58 -12.31
N ALA A 279 16.58 -22.19 -13.31
CA ALA A 279 17.25 -22.85 -14.44
C ALA A 279 16.93 -22.13 -15.76
N GLU A 280 17.54 -22.52 -16.85
CA GLU A 280 17.20 -21.99 -18.17
C GLU A 280 15.69 -22.11 -18.46
N GLY A 281 15.11 -21.04 -19.00
CA GLY A 281 13.67 -20.92 -19.21
C GLY A 281 12.88 -20.49 -17.96
N SER A 282 13.50 -20.38 -16.78
CA SER A 282 12.81 -19.90 -15.57
C SER A 282 12.58 -18.38 -15.61
N PRO A 283 11.39 -17.89 -15.20
CA PRO A 283 11.14 -16.46 -15.11
C PRO A 283 11.92 -15.84 -13.94
N VAL A 284 12.50 -14.68 -14.18
CA VAL A 284 13.15 -13.82 -13.18
C VAL A 284 12.40 -12.48 -13.06
N VAL A 285 12.41 -11.91 -11.87
CA VAL A 285 11.65 -10.69 -11.58
C VAL A 285 12.59 -9.55 -11.21
N ALA A 286 12.34 -8.38 -11.76
CA ALA A 286 13.08 -7.16 -11.45
C ALA A 286 13.12 -6.90 -9.94
N GLY A 287 14.31 -6.56 -9.42
CA GLY A 287 14.50 -6.27 -7.99
C GLY A 287 14.75 -7.49 -7.10
N SER A 288 14.52 -8.73 -7.55
CA SER A 288 15.04 -9.92 -6.88
C SER A 288 16.57 -9.98 -7.03
N VAL A 289 17.28 -10.58 -6.07
CA VAL A 289 18.73 -10.58 -6.02
C VAL A 289 19.26 -11.94 -6.46
N ASN A 290 20.20 -11.93 -7.39
CA ASN A 290 20.93 -13.13 -7.77
C ASN A 290 21.88 -13.55 -6.64
N VAL A 291 21.62 -14.67 -5.98
CA VAL A 291 22.44 -15.19 -4.86
C VAL A 291 23.24 -16.44 -5.23
N GLY A 292 23.19 -16.86 -6.50
CA GLY A 292 23.95 -17.99 -7.03
C GLY A 292 25.00 -17.56 -8.05
N LEU A 293 25.08 -18.24 -9.19
CA LEU A 293 26.07 -17.99 -10.24
C LEU A 293 25.67 -16.80 -11.13
N PRO A 294 26.63 -16.15 -11.82
CA PRO A 294 26.33 -15.18 -12.87
C PRO A 294 25.49 -15.82 -13.99
N VAL A 295 24.46 -15.11 -14.44
CA VAL A 295 23.51 -15.62 -15.46
C VAL A 295 23.24 -14.60 -16.55
N LEU A 296 22.78 -15.09 -17.72
CA LEU A 296 22.24 -14.27 -18.80
C LEU A 296 20.71 -14.31 -18.77
N VAL A 297 20.10 -13.16 -18.83
CA VAL A 297 18.65 -12.97 -18.80
C VAL A 297 18.20 -12.27 -20.07
N ARG A 298 17.19 -12.82 -20.73
CA ARG A 298 16.48 -12.13 -21.81
C ARG A 298 15.38 -11.29 -21.23
N VAL A 299 15.42 -9.99 -21.50
CA VAL A 299 14.46 -9.01 -20.98
C VAL A 299 13.11 -9.17 -21.68
N GLU A 300 12.04 -9.31 -20.88
CA GLU A 300 10.65 -9.36 -21.36
C GLU A 300 9.85 -8.09 -21.00
N ARG A 301 10.12 -7.47 -19.86
CA ARG A 301 9.43 -6.26 -19.41
C ARG A 301 10.41 -5.31 -18.75
N ILE A 302 10.21 -4.00 -18.99
CA ILE A 302 11.10 -2.94 -18.53
C ILE A 302 10.30 -1.83 -17.82
N GLY A 303 10.96 -1.08 -16.95
CA GLY A 303 10.43 0.15 -16.34
C GLY A 303 9.06 -0.07 -15.67
N GLY A 304 8.07 0.72 -16.09
CA GLY A 304 6.71 0.71 -15.53
C GLY A 304 5.95 -0.60 -15.69
N ASP A 305 6.32 -1.43 -16.66
CA ASP A 305 5.67 -2.71 -16.96
C ASP A 305 6.23 -3.88 -16.15
N THR A 306 7.29 -3.64 -15.35
CA THR A 306 7.84 -4.67 -14.46
C THR A 306 6.88 -4.97 -13.31
N ARG A 307 6.92 -6.20 -12.80
CA ARG A 307 6.11 -6.63 -11.65
C ARG A 307 6.34 -5.74 -10.43
N LEU A 308 7.60 -5.38 -10.16
CA LEU A 308 7.95 -4.54 -9.02
C LEU A 308 7.37 -3.13 -9.14
N GLU A 309 7.48 -2.47 -10.30
CA GLU A 309 6.92 -1.11 -10.49
C GLU A 309 5.39 -1.14 -10.45
N GLY A 310 4.76 -2.20 -10.97
CA GLY A 310 3.33 -2.44 -10.78
C GLY A 310 2.93 -2.46 -9.30
N ILE A 311 3.66 -3.20 -8.46
CA ILE A 311 3.45 -3.26 -7.01
C ILE A 311 3.60 -1.88 -6.37
N VAL A 312 4.65 -1.16 -6.73
CA VAL A 312 4.96 0.18 -6.22
C VAL A 312 3.89 1.19 -6.62
N SER A 313 3.44 1.16 -7.86
CA SER A 313 2.36 2.01 -8.37
C SER A 313 1.05 1.77 -7.62
N MET A 314 0.73 0.50 -7.35
CA MET A 314 -0.44 0.12 -6.55
C MET A 314 -0.37 0.68 -5.13
N MET A 315 0.78 0.54 -4.46
CA MET A 315 0.99 1.10 -3.11
C MET A 315 0.91 2.63 -3.09
N LYS A 316 1.46 3.31 -4.10
CA LYS A 316 1.34 4.77 -4.24
C LYS A 316 -0.12 5.19 -4.39
N SER A 317 -0.89 4.49 -5.22
CA SER A 317 -2.32 4.76 -5.43
C SER A 317 -3.14 4.54 -4.15
N ALA A 318 -2.87 3.46 -3.41
CA ALA A 318 -3.51 3.18 -2.13
C ALA A 318 -3.26 4.29 -1.11
N LEU A 319 -2.01 4.76 -0.98
CA LEU A 319 -1.63 5.82 -0.04
C LEU A 319 -2.20 7.19 -0.42
N ALA A 320 -2.51 7.43 -1.70
CA ALA A 320 -3.10 8.67 -2.19
C ALA A 320 -4.61 8.78 -1.95
N GLN A 321 -5.30 7.66 -1.76
CA GLN A 321 -6.75 7.62 -1.54
C GLN A 321 -7.11 7.94 -0.09
N ARG A 322 -8.25 8.63 0.12
CA ARG A 322 -8.81 8.90 1.45
C ARG A 322 -9.76 7.78 1.85
N PRO A 323 -9.48 7.04 2.93
CA PRO A 323 -10.33 5.96 3.42
C PRO A 323 -11.75 6.40 3.78
N ALA A 324 -12.73 5.49 3.73
CA ALA A 324 -14.13 5.76 4.06
C ALA A 324 -14.30 6.25 5.51
N ALA A 325 -13.57 5.68 6.46
CA ALA A 325 -13.55 6.14 7.85
C ALA A 325 -13.03 7.58 7.98
N ALA A 326 -12.03 7.98 7.18
CA ALA A 326 -11.55 9.36 7.13
C ALA A 326 -12.62 10.30 6.55
N ARG A 327 -13.35 9.85 5.51
CA ARG A 327 -14.48 10.61 4.93
C ARG A 327 -15.62 10.81 5.93
N LEU A 328 -15.87 9.82 6.79
CA LEU A 328 -16.85 9.94 7.87
C LEU A 328 -16.42 10.97 8.91
N ALA A 329 -15.15 10.95 9.33
CA ALA A 329 -14.58 11.95 10.22
C ALA A 329 -14.68 13.37 9.62
N ASP A 330 -14.35 13.51 8.31
CA ASP A 330 -14.48 14.78 7.58
C ASP A 330 -15.94 15.28 7.50
N ARG A 331 -16.92 14.38 7.52
CA ARG A 331 -18.35 14.74 7.52
C ARG A 331 -18.81 15.28 8.88
N TRP A 332 -18.28 14.77 9.98
CA TRP A 332 -18.67 15.17 11.33
C TRP A 332 -17.83 16.33 11.89
N ALA A 333 -16.63 16.56 11.35
CA ALA A 333 -15.78 17.65 11.80
C ALA A 333 -16.42 19.04 11.67
N PRO A 334 -17.08 19.42 10.58
CA PRO A 334 -17.67 20.77 10.45
C PRO A 334 -18.78 21.08 11.45
N PRO A 335 -19.82 20.24 11.66
CA PRO A 335 -20.83 20.54 12.68
C PRO A 335 -20.23 20.58 14.09
N PHE A 336 -19.23 19.74 14.36
CA PHE A 336 -18.49 19.80 15.63
C PHE A 336 -17.76 21.15 15.81
N LEU A 337 -17.08 21.66 14.78
CA LEU A 337 -16.40 22.95 14.82
C LEU A 337 -17.36 24.12 15.09
N TRP A 338 -18.53 24.13 14.46
CA TRP A 338 -19.55 25.13 14.74
C TRP A 338 -20.07 25.05 16.18
N THR A 339 -20.30 23.83 16.68
CA THR A 339 -20.73 23.63 18.08
C THR A 339 -19.68 24.20 19.04
N VAL A 340 -18.41 23.96 18.76
CA VAL A 340 -17.28 24.47 19.55
C VAL A 340 -17.23 26.00 19.55
N LEU A 341 -17.33 26.61 18.37
CA LEU A 341 -17.34 28.09 18.29
C LEU A 341 -18.50 28.70 19.05
N LEU A 342 -19.68 28.08 18.97
CA LEU A 342 -20.85 28.49 19.73
C LEU A 342 -20.65 28.32 21.26
N LEU A 343 -20.07 27.18 21.68
CA LEU A 343 -19.76 26.95 23.10
C LEU A 343 -18.69 27.93 23.62
N ALA A 344 -17.66 28.23 22.83
CA ALA A 344 -16.63 29.19 23.20
C ALA A 344 -17.22 30.60 23.32
N ALA A 345 -18.05 31.04 22.36
CA ALA A 345 -18.73 32.34 22.40
C ALA A 345 -19.73 32.39 23.52
N GLY A 346 -20.55 31.36 23.73
CA GLY A 346 -21.52 31.27 24.82
C GLY A 346 -20.86 31.24 26.20
N GLY A 347 -19.76 30.49 26.34
CA GLY A 347 -18.95 30.47 27.56
C GLY A 347 -18.34 31.83 27.86
N ALA A 348 -17.76 32.51 26.87
CA ALA A 348 -17.22 33.85 27.02
C ALA A 348 -18.33 34.87 27.45
N ALA A 349 -19.51 34.81 26.82
CA ALA A 349 -20.63 35.67 27.15
C ALA A 349 -21.15 35.40 28.57
N ALA A 350 -21.30 34.15 28.99
CA ALA A 350 -21.72 33.81 30.35
C ALA A 350 -20.71 34.28 31.39
N TRP A 351 -19.43 34.04 31.18
CA TRP A 351 -18.38 34.45 32.11
C TRP A 351 -18.15 35.98 32.13
N SER A 352 -18.43 36.71 31.02
CA SER A 352 -18.39 38.17 31.01
C SER A 352 -19.43 38.79 31.94
N LEU A 353 -20.49 38.03 32.29
CA LEU A 353 -21.50 38.45 33.28
C LEU A 353 -21.18 38.01 34.72
N ILE A 354 -20.42 36.91 34.88
CA ILE A 354 -20.08 36.32 36.19
C ILE A 354 -18.74 36.89 36.69
N ASP A 355 -17.70 36.77 35.87
CA ASP A 355 -16.35 37.26 36.12
C ASP A 355 -15.68 37.61 34.79
N PRO A 356 -15.69 38.89 34.37
CA PRO A 356 -15.14 39.30 33.08
C PRO A 356 -13.67 38.92 32.85
N SER A 357 -12.89 38.81 33.96
CA SER A 357 -11.47 38.44 33.87
C SER A 357 -11.25 37.02 33.29
N ARG A 358 -12.20 36.10 33.58
CA ARG A 358 -12.14 34.71 33.11
C ARG A 358 -12.80 34.49 31.75
N ALA A 359 -13.49 35.43 31.16
CA ALA A 359 -14.21 35.25 29.90
C ALA A 359 -13.30 34.84 28.75
N VAL A 360 -12.15 35.53 28.61
CA VAL A 360 -11.15 35.20 27.59
C VAL A 360 -10.51 33.84 27.86
N TRP A 361 -10.19 33.55 29.11
CA TRP A 361 -9.58 32.29 29.51
C TRP A 361 -10.46 31.07 29.15
N VAL A 362 -11.75 31.12 29.50
CA VAL A 362 -12.71 30.06 29.21
C VAL A 362 -12.89 29.90 27.71
N ALA A 363 -13.03 30.98 26.94
CA ALA A 363 -13.13 30.92 25.49
C ALA A 363 -11.92 30.24 24.87
N VAL A 364 -10.73 30.64 25.28
CA VAL A 364 -9.45 30.07 24.78
C VAL A 364 -9.31 28.61 25.17
N SER A 365 -9.62 28.24 26.43
CA SER A 365 -9.56 26.85 26.89
C SER A 365 -10.49 25.94 26.07
N VAL A 366 -11.71 26.38 25.79
CA VAL A 366 -12.68 25.65 24.96
C VAL A 366 -12.16 25.50 23.53
N LEU A 367 -11.64 26.57 22.92
CA LEU A 367 -11.09 26.51 21.55
C LEU A 367 -9.89 25.61 21.45
N ILE A 368 -9.03 25.54 22.46
CA ILE A 368 -7.84 24.68 22.50
C ILE A 368 -8.22 23.20 22.67
N VAL A 369 -9.07 22.87 23.65
CA VAL A 369 -9.48 21.49 23.95
C VAL A 369 -10.11 20.80 22.75
N THR A 370 -10.83 21.54 21.95
CA THR A 370 -11.71 21.00 20.91
C THR A 370 -11.05 20.80 19.56
N CYS A 371 -9.72 20.86 19.47
CA CYS A 371 -9.04 20.47 18.23
C CYS A 371 -9.34 18.99 17.89
N PRO A 372 -10.02 18.66 16.78
CA PRO A 372 -10.33 17.29 16.41
C PRO A 372 -9.11 16.57 15.77
N CYS A 373 -7.88 16.97 16.16
CA CYS A 373 -6.64 16.47 15.57
C CYS A 373 -6.52 14.94 15.71
N ALA A 374 -6.88 14.40 16.88
CA ALA A 374 -6.88 12.96 17.12
C ALA A 374 -7.93 12.22 16.27
N LEU A 375 -9.11 12.83 16.05
CA LEU A 375 -10.19 12.27 15.24
C LEU A 375 -9.79 12.14 13.77
N SER A 376 -9.17 13.18 13.19
CA SER A 376 -8.77 13.21 11.79
C SER A 376 -7.59 12.27 11.46
N LEU A 377 -6.73 11.99 12.47
CA LEU A 377 -5.54 11.15 12.32
C LEU A 377 -5.77 9.67 12.61
N ALA A 378 -6.77 9.35 13.43
CA ALA A 378 -7.01 7.99 13.95
C ALA A 378 -7.17 6.96 12.83
N ALA A 379 -8.03 7.22 11.84
CA ALA A 379 -8.30 6.28 10.77
C ALA A 379 -7.15 6.21 9.75
N PRO A 380 -6.66 7.31 9.14
CA PRO A 380 -5.57 7.24 8.15
C PRO A 380 -4.30 6.61 8.69
N ALA A 381 -3.86 7.00 9.90
CA ALA A 381 -2.64 6.47 10.50
C ALA A 381 -2.75 4.96 10.75
N THR A 382 -3.88 4.50 11.26
CA THR A 382 -4.12 3.07 11.56
C THR A 382 -4.20 2.23 10.30
N LEU A 383 -4.93 2.71 9.26
CA LEU A 383 -5.10 1.96 8.02
C LEU A 383 -3.79 1.87 7.22
N VAL A 384 -2.98 2.93 7.19
CA VAL A 384 -1.64 2.90 6.59
C VAL A 384 -0.73 1.93 7.34
N ALA A 385 -0.78 1.92 8.68
CA ALA A 385 -0.03 0.96 9.48
C ALA A 385 -0.46 -0.50 9.20
N ALA A 386 -1.77 -0.75 9.10
CA ALA A 386 -2.32 -2.07 8.74
C ALA A 386 -1.92 -2.51 7.33
N ALA A 387 -2.02 -1.62 6.35
CA ALA A 387 -1.59 -1.89 4.97
C ALA A 387 -0.12 -2.33 4.90
N ARG A 388 0.74 -1.65 5.67
CA ARG A 388 2.16 -2.05 5.81
C ARG A 388 2.31 -3.44 6.44
N GLY A 389 1.51 -3.76 7.45
CA GLY A 389 1.53 -5.09 8.08
C GLY A 389 1.09 -6.18 7.10
N MET A 390 0.01 -5.94 6.35
CA MET A 390 -0.49 -6.87 5.32
C MET A 390 0.52 -7.06 4.19
N ALA A 391 1.20 -6.00 3.75
CA ALA A 391 2.23 -6.08 2.73
C ALA A 391 3.40 -7.00 3.13
N ARG A 392 3.78 -7.01 4.41
CA ARG A 392 4.80 -7.95 4.95
C ARG A 392 4.33 -9.41 4.97
N GLU A 393 3.03 -9.61 5.02
CA GLU A 393 2.39 -10.93 5.01
C GLU A 393 1.99 -11.36 3.59
N GLY A 394 2.49 -10.66 2.55
CA GLY A 394 2.24 -11.02 1.16
C GLY A 394 0.90 -10.54 0.60
N VAL A 395 0.19 -9.62 1.26
CA VAL A 395 -1.05 -9.03 0.73
C VAL A 395 -0.86 -7.54 0.51
N LEU A 396 -0.83 -7.13 -0.75
CA LEU A 396 -0.62 -5.74 -1.17
C LEU A 396 -1.96 -5.07 -1.45
N LEU A 397 -2.24 -4.00 -0.73
CA LEU A 397 -3.47 -3.23 -0.90
C LEU A 397 -3.31 -2.15 -1.97
N GLN A 398 -4.29 -2.05 -2.85
CA GLN A 398 -4.46 -0.95 -3.81
C GLN A 398 -5.45 0.10 -3.31
N ARG A 399 -6.38 -0.30 -2.44
CA ARG A 399 -7.36 0.59 -1.81
C ARG A 399 -7.42 0.34 -0.32
N LEU A 400 -7.25 1.39 0.47
CA LEU A 400 -7.32 1.28 1.94
C LEU A 400 -8.75 0.96 2.43
N ASP A 401 -9.78 1.32 1.66
CA ASP A 401 -11.18 1.00 1.96
C ASP A 401 -11.40 -0.51 2.03
N ALA A 402 -10.64 -1.31 1.28
CA ALA A 402 -10.72 -2.76 1.31
C ALA A 402 -10.46 -3.34 2.72
N ILE A 403 -9.66 -2.67 3.57
CA ILE A 403 -9.43 -3.09 4.96
C ILE A 403 -10.75 -3.12 5.74
N GLU A 404 -11.58 -2.10 5.58
CA GLU A 404 -12.87 -2.03 6.28
C GLU A 404 -13.83 -3.11 5.80
N VAL A 405 -13.85 -3.37 4.49
CA VAL A 405 -14.67 -4.42 3.88
C VAL A 405 -14.19 -5.79 4.34
N LEU A 406 -12.88 -6.09 4.26
CA LEU A 406 -12.30 -7.35 4.72
C LEU A 406 -12.63 -7.64 6.19
N ALA A 407 -12.60 -6.60 7.05
CA ALA A 407 -12.93 -6.74 8.46
C ALA A 407 -14.39 -7.11 8.70
N ARG A 408 -15.33 -6.59 7.87
CA ARG A 408 -16.78 -6.69 8.08
C ARG A 408 -17.46 -7.73 7.20
N ALA A 409 -16.79 -8.19 6.14
CA ALA A 409 -17.37 -9.13 5.18
C ALA A 409 -17.86 -10.41 5.86
N ARG A 410 -19.09 -10.78 5.52
CA ARG A 410 -19.74 -12.04 5.96
C ARG A 410 -19.66 -13.11 4.88
N HIS A 411 -19.40 -12.70 3.63
CA HIS A 411 -19.30 -13.58 2.48
C HIS A 411 -17.94 -13.43 1.81
N VAL A 412 -17.34 -14.57 1.47
CA VAL A 412 -16.15 -14.66 0.63
C VAL A 412 -16.48 -15.60 -0.53
N LEU A 413 -16.39 -15.07 -1.73
CA LEU A 413 -16.52 -15.80 -2.98
C LEU A 413 -15.14 -16.20 -3.47
N PHE A 414 -14.92 -17.45 -3.75
CA PHE A 414 -13.71 -17.94 -4.38
C PHE A 414 -14.01 -18.39 -5.82
N ASP A 415 -13.22 -17.90 -6.77
CA ASP A 415 -13.14 -18.58 -8.05
C ASP A 415 -12.40 -19.91 -7.88
N LYS A 416 -12.61 -20.83 -8.81
CA LYS A 416 -11.96 -22.14 -8.81
C LYS A 416 -10.55 -22.06 -9.37
N THR A 417 -10.47 -21.76 -10.67
CA THR A 417 -9.24 -21.92 -11.49
C THR A 417 -8.23 -20.83 -11.18
N GLY A 418 -6.97 -21.18 -10.96
CA GLY A 418 -5.93 -20.20 -10.63
C GLY A 418 -6.06 -19.57 -9.23
N THR A 419 -7.12 -19.91 -8.48
CA THR A 419 -7.42 -19.39 -7.13
C THR A 419 -7.36 -20.48 -6.07
N LEU A 420 -8.38 -21.33 -5.98
CA LEU A 420 -8.38 -22.49 -5.07
C LEU A 420 -7.53 -23.64 -5.61
N THR A 421 -7.39 -23.72 -6.92
CA THR A 421 -6.52 -24.67 -7.60
C THR A 421 -5.36 -23.93 -8.29
N GLU A 422 -4.26 -24.66 -8.48
CA GLU A 422 -3.18 -24.20 -9.36
C GLU A 422 -3.56 -24.49 -10.79
N ASP A 423 -3.12 -23.64 -11.73
CA ASP A 423 -3.29 -23.86 -13.17
C ASP A 423 -2.26 -24.90 -13.68
N ARG A 424 -2.17 -26.02 -12.94
CA ARG A 424 -1.28 -27.14 -13.20
C ARG A 424 -2.03 -28.45 -12.97
N PRO A 425 -2.58 -29.05 -14.02
CA PRO A 425 -3.16 -30.38 -13.92
C PRO A 425 -2.09 -31.40 -13.53
N THR A 426 -2.47 -32.41 -12.76
CA THR A 426 -1.64 -33.58 -12.44
C THR A 426 -2.32 -34.84 -12.93
N LEU A 427 -1.54 -35.81 -13.40
CA LEU A 427 -2.07 -37.10 -13.80
C LEU A 427 -2.60 -37.86 -12.56
N ALA A 428 -3.92 -38.04 -12.49
CA ALA A 428 -4.60 -38.72 -11.39
C ALA A 428 -4.69 -40.24 -11.60
N GLY A 429 -4.89 -40.66 -12.83
CA GLY A 429 -5.06 -42.08 -13.14
C GLY A 429 -4.87 -42.43 -14.62
N VAL A 430 -4.59 -43.67 -14.85
CA VAL A 430 -4.52 -44.24 -16.19
C VAL A 430 -5.46 -45.43 -16.25
N ARG A 431 -6.49 -45.36 -17.06
CA ARG A 431 -7.46 -46.43 -17.29
C ARG A 431 -7.17 -47.10 -18.63
N LEU A 432 -6.74 -48.35 -18.59
CA LEU A 432 -6.59 -49.18 -19.79
C LEU A 432 -7.99 -49.62 -20.26
N ARG A 433 -8.24 -49.53 -21.56
CA ARG A 433 -9.48 -50.02 -22.17
C ARG A 433 -9.36 -51.53 -22.40
N PRO A 434 -10.30 -52.37 -21.89
CA PRO A 434 -10.29 -53.80 -22.12
C PRO A 434 -10.70 -54.08 -23.56
N LEU A 435 -9.73 -54.37 -24.41
CA LEU A 435 -9.91 -54.81 -25.81
C LEU A 435 -9.65 -56.27 -25.94
N ALA A 436 -10.35 -56.98 -26.85
CA ALA A 436 -10.10 -58.40 -27.14
C ALA A 436 -8.68 -58.65 -27.70
N GLN A 437 -8.13 -57.66 -28.38
CA GLN A 437 -6.73 -57.61 -28.82
C GLN A 437 -6.20 -56.18 -28.66
N PRO A 438 -5.51 -55.88 -27.57
CA PRO A 438 -4.87 -54.57 -27.39
C PRO A 438 -3.69 -54.41 -28.38
N ALA A 439 -3.52 -53.20 -28.91
CA ALA A 439 -2.45 -52.88 -29.86
C ALA A 439 -1.04 -52.96 -29.20
N ALA A 440 -0.95 -52.86 -27.88
CA ALA A 440 0.27 -52.94 -27.11
C ALA A 440 -0.02 -53.28 -25.63
N ASP A 441 1.03 -53.73 -24.90
CA ASP A 441 0.96 -53.90 -23.44
C ASP A 441 0.90 -52.59 -22.68
N ALA A 442 0.49 -52.62 -21.41
CA ALA A 442 0.31 -51.42 -20.57
C ALA A 442 1.57 -50.54 -20.48
N ALA A 443 2.76 -51.14 -20.45
CA ALA A 443 4.00 -50.38 -20.37
C ALA A 443 4.30 -49.65 -21.69
N THR A 444 4.02 -50.28 -22.82
CA THR A 444 4.15 -49.66 -24.14
C THR A 444 3.12 -48.57 -24.36
N LEU A 445 1.85 -48.74 -23.93
CA LEU A 445 0.82 -47.69 -23.99
C LEU A 445 1.22 -46.44 -23.21
N ARG A 446 1.75 -46.63 -21.97
CA ARG A 446 2.26 -45.52 -21.17
C ARG A 446 3.44 -44.81 -21.83
N ARG A 447 4.37 -45.57 -22.41
CA ARG A 447 5.53 -45.05 -23.13
C ARG A 447 5.11 -44.23 -24.36
N HIS A 448 4.17 -44.75 -25.17
CA HIS A 448 3.66 -44.03 -26.33
C HIS A 448 2.96 -42.74 -25.94
N ALA A 449 2.13 -42.76 -24.86
CA ALA A 449 1.47 -41.59 -24.37
C ALA A 449 2.46 -40.50 -23.86
N ALA A 450 3.48 -40.92 -23.09
CA ALA A 450 4.51 -40.01 -22.58
C ALA A 450 5.34 -39.42 -23.75
N SER A 451 5.71 -40.26 -24.71
CA SER A 451 6.49 -39.83 -25.88
C SER A 451 5.72 -38.85 -26.77
N LEU A 452 4.45 -39.10 -27.10
CA LEU A 452 3.62 -38.17 -27.85
C LEU A 452 3.38 -36.88 -27.09
N ALA A 453 3.11 -36.97 -25.78
CA ALA A 453 2.90 -35.81 -24.91
C ALA A 453 4.14 -34.89 -24.89
N GLY A 454 5.35 -35.45 -24.98
CA GLY A 454 6.60 -34.69 -25.02
C GLY A 454 6.74 -33.73 -26.22
N TRP A 455 5.94 -33.89 -27.27
CA TRP A 455 5.94 -33.01 -28.44
C TRP A 455 5.01 -31.82 -28.32
N SER A 456 4.20 -31.74 -27.24
CA SER A 456 3.25 -30.65 -27.04
C SER A 456 3.54 -29.86 -25.77
N GLN A 457 3.40 -28.54 -25.84
CA GLN A 457 3.49 -27.66 -24.69
C GLN A 457 2.15 -27.50 -23.94
N HIS A 458 1.12 -28.22 -24.35
CA HIS A 458 -0.18 -28.17 -23.72
C HIS A 458 -0.10 -28.61 -22.24
N PRO A 459 -0.81 -27.94 -21.26
CA PRO A 459 -0.74 -28.28 -19.84
C PRO A 459 -1.00 -29.75 -19.50
N LEU A 460 -1.98 -30.39 -20.18
CA LEU A 460 -2.27 -31.82 -20.01
C LEU A 460 -1.14 -32.72 -20.52
N SER A 461 -0.50 -32.35 -21.62
CA SER A 461 0.64 -33.07 -22.16
C SER A 461 1.84 -33.01 -21.20
N ARG A 462 2.11 -31.83 -20.65
CA ARG A 462 3.17 -31.67 -19.63
C ARG A 462 2.87 -32.46 -18.35
N ALA A 463 1.60 -32.52 -17.93
CA ALA A 463 1.18 -33.34 -16.81
C ALA A 463 1.35 -34.84 -17.06
N LEU A 464 1.09 -35.30 -18.29
CA LEU A 464 1.35 -36.70 -18.72
C LEU A 464 2.81 -37.02 -18.62
N VAL A 465 3.70 -36.19 -19.20
CA VAL A 465 5.15 -36.40 -19.13
C VAL A 465 5.64 -36.43 -17.69
N ALA A 466 5.18 -35.49 -16.87
CA ALA A 466 5.56 -35.45 -15.46
C ALA A 466 5.07 -36.68 -14.65
N GLY A 467 3.88 -37.20 -14.96
CA GLY A 467 3.30 -38.35 -14.28
C GLY A 467 3.77 -39.72 -14.76
N LEU A 468 4.09 -39.85 -16.06
CA LEU A 468 4.51 -41.11 -16.66
C LEU A 468 6.04 -41.23 -16.80
N GLY A 469 6.77 -40.12 -16.70
CA GLY A 469 8.20 -40.02 -16.98
C GLY A 469 8.49 -39.76 -18.46
N GLU A 470 9.65 -39.21 -18.75
CA GLU A 470 10.13 -39.06 -20.11
C GLU A 470 10.42 -40.47 -20.72
N ALA A 471 9.85 -40.76 -21.88
CA ALA A 471 10.01 -42.02 -22.54
C ALA A 471 10.17 -41.81 -24.06
N PRO A 472 11.38 -41.96 -24.62
CA PRO A 472 11.55 -41.91 -26.04
C PRO A 472 10.85 -43.09 -26.71
N ALA A 473 10.09 -42.84 -27.77
CA ALA A 473 9.59 -43.85 -28.70
C ALA A 473 9.97 -43.45 -30.13
N GLY A 474 10.27 -44.44 -30.95
CA GLY A 474 10.62 -44.19 -32.35
C GLY A 474 9.37 -43.92 -33.18
N TRP A 475 9.13 -42.66 -33.50
CA TRP A 475 8.06 -42.24 -34.40
C TRP A 475 8.62 -41.96 -35.79
N ALA A 476 7.96 -42.49 -36.84
CA ALA A 476 8.31 -42.16 -38.23
C ALA A 476 7.93 -40.70 -38.57
N SER A 477 6.85 -40.20 -37.98
CA SER A 477 6.45 -38.79 -38.03
C SER A 477 5.60 -38.44 -36.82
N VAL A 478 5.66 -37.15 -36.37
CA VAL A 478 4.78 -36.61 -35.31
C VAL A 478 4.22 -35.28 -35.79
N ARG A 479 2.93 -35.05 -35.52
CA ARG A 479 2.21 -33.84 -35.86
C ARG A 479 1.30 -33.42 -34.70
N GLU A 480 1.39 -32.18 -34.29
CA GLU A 480 0.44 -31.60 -33.37
C GLU A 480 -0.74 -30.98 -34.15
N VAL A 481 -1.97 -31.28 -33.72
CA VAL A 481 -3.20 -30.72 -34.29
C VAL A 481 -3.77 -29.76 -33.29
N PRO A 482 -3.73 -28.43 -33.53
CA PRO A 482 -4.20 -27.43 -32.60
C PRO A 482 -5.66 -27.68 -32.17
N GLY A 483 -5.90 -27.66 -30.86
CA GLY A 483 -7.22 -27.88 -30.26
C GLY A 483 -7.71 -29.33 -30.23
N ALA A 484 -6.94 -30.29 -30.74
CA ALA A 484 -7.32 -31.70 -30.81
C ALA A 484 -6.34 -32.63 -30.10
N GLY A 485 -5.03 -32.58 -30.41
CA GLY A 485 -4.02 -33.43 -29.79
C GLY A 485 -2.78 -33.63 -30.61
N VAL A 486 -2.05 -34.71 -30.34
CA VAL A 486 -0.80 -35.10 -31.02
C VAL A 486 -0.98 -36.45 -31.72
N GLU A 487 -0.60 -36.55 -32.97
CA GLU A 487 -0.62 -37.76 -33.78
C GLU A 487 0.81 -38.19 -34.12
N GLY A 488 1.11 -39.48 -33.99
CA GLY A 488 2.39 -40.07 -34.37
C GLY A 488 2.20 -41.37 -35.16
N LEU A 489 3.05 -41.60 -36.16
CA LEU A 489 3.12 -42.85 -36.87
C LEU A 489 4.26 -43.69 -36.29
N ASP A 490 4.01 -44.94 -35.92
CA ASP A 490 5.04 -45.86 -35.47
C ASP A 490 5.77 -46.51 -36.66
N ALA A 491 6.82 -47.30 -36.40
CA ALA A 491 7.62 -47.95 -37.39
C ALA A 491 6.82 -49.01 -38.20
N GLN A 492 5.66 -49.45 -37.73
CA GLN A 492 4.75 -50.39 -38.37
C GLN A 492 3.67 -49.65 -39.20
N GLY A 493 3.69 -48.31 -39.25
CA GLY A 493 2.74 -47.48 -39.98
C GLY A 493 1.41 -47.29 -39.30
N ARG A 494 1.27 -47.69 -38.02
CA ARG A 494 0.03 -47.49 -37.25
C ARG A 494 -0.05 -46.04 -36.75
N ALA A 495 -1.26 -45.44 -36.84
CA ALA A 495 -1.49 -44.08 -36.40
C ALA A 495 -1.90 -44.05 -34.92
N TRP A 496 -1.07 -43.42 -34.10
CA TRP A 496 -1.32 -43.19 -32.69
C TRP A 496 -1.75 -41.75 -32.45
N ARG A 497 -2.89 -41.56 -31.76
CA ARG A 497 -3.42 -40.24 -31.43
C ARG A 497 -3.56 -40.08 -29.94
N LEU A 498 -3.03 -38.99 -29.39
CA LEU A 498 -3.16 -38.61 -28.00
C LEU A 498 -3.89 -37.27 -27.96
N GLY A 499 -5.15 -37.23 -27.47
CA GLY A 499 -5.94 -35.99 -27.47
C GLY A 499 -7.37 -36.20 -27.00
N SER A 500 -8.27 -35.29 -27.41
CA SER A 500 -9.69 -35.38 -27.06
C SER A 500 -10.32 -36.69 -27.55
N PRO A 501 -11.26 -37.30 -26.80
CA PRO A 501 -11.90 -38.56 -27.17
C PRO A 501 -12.51 -38.55 -28.58
N ALA A 502 -13.23 -37.47 -28.90
CA ALA A 502 -13.88 -37.31 -30.19
C ALA A 502 -12.88 -37.29 -31.35
N TRP A 503 -11.71 -36.68 -31.22
CA TRP A 503 -10.71 -36.63 -32.26
C TRP A 503 -9.81 -37.89 -32.29
N ALA A 504 -9.44 -38.41 -31.12
CA ALA A 504 -8.53 -39.55 -31.06
C ALA A 504 -9.21 -40.87 -31.44
N ALA A 505 -10.44 -41.10 -30.97
CA ALA A 505 -11.16 -42.35 -31.08
C ALA A 505 -12.56 -42.25 -31.71
N GLY A 506 -13.05 -41.06 -32.04
CA GLY A 506 -14.42 -40.85 -32.52
C GLY A 506 -15.51 -41.12 -31.46
N GLU A 507 -15.17 -41.08 -30.17
CA GLU A 507 -16.05 -41.36 -29.07
C GLU A 507 -16.45 -40.08 -28.36
N ASP A 508 -17.75 -39.93 -28.04
CA ASP A 508 -18.23 -38.93 -27.10
C ASP A 508 -18.05 -39.48 -25.66
N GLY A 509 -17.09 -38.95 -24.94
CA GLY A 509 -16.76 -39.39 -23.58
C GLY A 509 -16.36 -38.26 -22.65
N ASP A 510 -16.46 -38.51 -21.33
CA ASP A 510 -16.06 -37.57 -20.29
C ASP A 510 -14.54 -37.58 -19.95
N ASP A 511 -13.79 -38.46 -20.64
CA ASP A 511 -12.33 -38.57 -20.48
C ASP A 511 -11.64 -37.29 -20.93
N ALA A 512 -10.63 -36.84 -20.19
CA ALA A 512 -9.93 -35.60 -20.54
C ALA A 512 -8.98 -35.80 -21.74
N VAL A 513 -8.26 -36.94 -21.78
CA VAL A 513 -7.31 -37.31 -22.85
C VAL A 513 -7.40 -38.80 -23.08
N VAL A 514 -7.41 -39.22 -24.35
CA VAL A 514 -7.39 -40.62 -24.77
C VAL A 514 -6.20 -40.86 -25.67
N LEU A 515 -5.53 -42.00 -25.49
CA LEU A 515 -4.57 -42.57 -26.46
C LEU A 515 -5.31 -43.60 -27.29
N ALA A 516 -5.33 -43.41 -28.59
CA ALA A 516 -5.93 -44.34 -29.56
C ALA A 516 -4.89 -44.81 -30.57
N CYS A 517 -5.10 -46.02 -31.08
CA CYS A 517 -4.33 -46.60 -32.18
C CYS A 517 -5.31 -46.90 -33.34
N ASP A 518 -5.04 -46.38 -34.54
CA ASP A 518 -5.89 -46.52 -35.73
C ASP A 518 -7.39 -46.24 -35.43
N GLY A 519 -7.65 -45.20 -34.59
CA GLY A 519 -8.99 -44.76 -34.18
C GLY A 519 -9.63 -45.58 -33.05
N VAL A 520 -8.96 -46.59 -32.51
CA VAL A 520 -9.48 -47.39 -31.41
C VAL A 520 -8.83 -46.98 -30.09
N ALA A 521 -9.63 -46.56 -29.11
CA ALA A 521 -9.16 -46.10 -27.80
C ALA A 521 -8.48 -47.25 -27.02
N GLN A 522 -7.22 -47.06 -26.63
CA GLN A 522 -6.39 -48.02 -25.91
C GLN A 522 -6.29 -47.66 -24.40
N ALA A 523 -6.15 -46.38 -24.09
CA ALA A 523 -6.03 -45.90 -22.73
C ALA A 523 -6.68 -44.50 -22.59
N ALA A 524 -7.25 -44.24 -21.41
CA ALA A 524 -7.76 -42.94 -21.00
C ALA A 524 -6.96 -42.44 -19.80
N PHE A 525 -6.74 -41.13 -19.78
CA PHE A 525 -5.95 -40.44 -18.76
C PHE A 525 -6.85 -39.46 -18.02
N ASP A 526 -6.89 -39.64 -16.72
CA ASP A 526 -7.63 -38.77 -15.78
C ASP A 526 -6.66 -37.76 -15.17
N PHE A 527 -7.10 -36.52 -15.09
CA PHE A 527 -6.35 -35.43 -14.50
C PHE A 527 -7.11 -34.86 -13.31
N ASP A 528 -6.37 -34.63 -12.22
CA ASP A 528 -6.84 -33.89 -11.06
C ASP A 528 -6.22 -32.51 -11.04
N GLU A 529 -6.90 -31.59 -10.39
CA GLU A 529 -6.40 -30.23 -10.17
C GLU A 529 -5.69 -30.19 -8.81
N THR A 530 -4.46 -29.69 -8.83
CA THR A 530 -3.69 -29.48 -7.61
C THR A 530 -4.32 -28.36 -6.80
N LEU A 531 -4.69 -28.63 -5.55
CA LEU A 531 -5.14 -27.59 -4.63
C LEU A 531 -3.98 -26.63 -4.34
N ARG A 532 -4.29 -25.35 -4.34
CA ARG A 532 -3.33 -24.33 -3.93
C ARG A 532 -2.98 -24.51 -2.44
N ASP A 533 -1.73 -24.18 -2.09
CA ASP A 533 -1.23 -24.29 -0.72
C ASP A 533 -2.12 -23.49 0.25
N GLY A 534 -2.50 -24.13 1.35
CA GLY A 534 -3.35 -23.57 2.39
C GLY A 534 -4.82 -23.37 2.01
N ALA A 535 -5.32 -23.90 0.86
CA ALA A 535 -6.71 -23.72 0.44
C ALA A 535 -7.72 -24.27 1.45
N ALA A 536 -7.56 -25.53 1.87
CA ALA A 536 -8.45 -26.15 2.85
C ALA A 536 -8.39 -25.46 4.23
N GLU A 537 -7.18 -25.09 4.66
CA GLU A 537 -6.98 -24.35 5.92
C GLU A 537 -7.63 -22.96 5.88
N ALA A 538 -7.48 -22.23 4.78
CA ALA A 538 -8.07 -20.91 4.63
C ALA A 538 -9.60 -20.97 4.66
N VAL A 539 -10.21 -21.90 3.94
CA VAL A 539 -11.65 -22.12 3.93
C VAL A 539 -12.16 -22.47 5.34
N SER A 540 -11.54 -23.46 5.99
CA SER A 540 -11.91 -23.89 7.33
C SER A 540 -11.82 -22.75 8.36
N ARG A 541 -10.74 -21.95 8.33
CA ARG A 541 -10.57 -20.80 9.24
C ARG A 541 -11.60 -19.71 8.99
N LEU A 542 -11.89 -19.39 7.73
CA LEU A 542 -12.94 -18.40 7.40
C LEU A 542 -14.30 -18.84 7.91
N GLN A 543 -14.65 -20.12 7.72
CA GLN A 543 -15.91 -20.68 8.21
C GLN A 543 -15.98 -20.69 9.74
N ALA A 544 -14.88 -21.03 10.43
CA ALA A 544 -14.77 -20.97 11.89
C ALA A 544 -14.97 -19.54 12.43
N GLU A 545 -14.62 -18.51 11.66
CA GLU A 545 -14.89 -17.09 11.97
C GLU A 545 -16.34 -16.65 11.65
N GLY A 546 -17.21 -17.57 11.20
CA GLY A 546 -18.60 -17.30 10.82
C GLY A 546 -18.75 -16.67 9.43
N VAL A 547 -17.72 -16.75 8.58
CA VAL A 547 -17.77 -16.27 7.20
C VAL A 547 -18.37 -17.36 6.31
N GLN A 548 -19.35 -17.00 5.49
CA GLN A 548 -19.90 -17.90 4.49
C GLN A 548 -18.99 -17.92 3.27
N VAL A 549 -18.52 -19.11 2.92
CA VAL A 549 -17.65 -19.33 1.77
C VAL A 549 -18.48 -19.93 0.64
N THR A 550 -18.37 -19.36 -0.56
CA THR A 550 -19.04 -19.84 -1.77
C THR A 550 -18.00 -20.06 -2.87
N LEU A 551 -18.06 -21.22 -3.51
CA LEU A 551 -17.25 -21.53 -4.68
C LEU A 551 -18.03 -21.13 -5.95
N LEU A 552 -17.41 -20.30 -6.80
CA LEU A 552 -17.89 -19.97 -8.13
C LEU A 552 -17.02 -20.68 -9.17
N SER A 553 -17.65 -21.43 -10.09
CA SER A 553 -16.90 -22.17 -11.10
C SER A 553 -17.68 -22.20 -12.43
N GLY A 554 -16.96 -22.01 -13.53
CA GLY A 554 -17.48 -22.26 -14.88
C GLY A 554 -17.54 -23.75 -15.24
N ASP A 555 -16.98 -24.63 -14.42
CA ASP A 555 -16.90 -26.08 -14.67
C ASP A 555 -18.24 -26.77 -14.51
N ARG A 556 -18.30 -28.02 -15.03
CA ARG A 556 -19.42 -28.93 -14.86
C ARG A 556 -19.71 -29.20 -13.38
N ALA A 557 -21.00 -29.36 -13.05
CA ALA A 557 -21.46 -29.48 -11.67
C ALA A 557 -20.74 -30.58 -10.87
N ALA A 558 -20.49 -31.74 -11.46
CA ALA A 558 -19.84 -32.86 -10.77
C ALA A 558 -18.41 -32.51 -10.28
N ARG A 559 -17.62 -31.81 -11.10
CA ARG A 559 -16.24 -31.41 -10.73
C ARG A 559 -16.25 -30.31 -9.66
N ALA A 560 -17.09 -29.28 -9.83
CA ALA A 560 -17.19 -28.18 -8.87
C ALA A 560 -17.69 -28.66 -7.50
N GLN A 561 -18.68 -29.59 -7.48
CA GLN A 561 -19.19 -30.18 -6.24
C GLN A 561 -18.14 -31.08 -5.55
N ALA A 562 -17.39 -31.88 -6.30
CA ALA A 562 -16.32 -32.70 -5.76
C ALA A 562 -15.23 -31.83 -5.08
N LEU A 563 -14.85 -30.71 -5.71
CA LEU A 563 -13.92 -29.75 -5.12
C LEU A 563 -14.51 -29.10 -3.87
N GLY A 564 -15.77 -28.66 -3.92
CA GLY A 564 -16.49 -28.11 -2.77
C GLY A 564 -16.50 -29.09 -1.58
N ALA A 565 -16.79 -30.36 -1.82
CA ALA A 565 -16.79 -31.40 -0.80
C ALA A 565 -15.38 -31.61 -0.20
N ARG A 566 -14.32 -31.63 -1.01
CA ARG A 566 -12.91 -31.74 -0.56
C ARG A 566 -12.50 -30.57 0.35
N LEU A 567 -13.01 -29.36 0.08
CA LEU A 567 -12.69 -28.13 0.83
C LEU A 567 -13.70 -27.82 1.94
N GLY A 568 -14.77 -28.60 2.09
CA GLY A 568 -15.84 -28.33 3.05
C GLY A 568 -16.70 -27.10 2.68
N ILE A 569 -16.76 -26.73 1.40
CA ILE A 569 -17.58 -25.62 0.90
C ILE A 569 -18.97 -26.16 0.52
N VAL A 570 -19.99 -25.76 1.27
CA VAL A 570 -21.38 -26.20 1.04
C VAL A 570 -22.04 -25.47 -0.13
N ARG A 571 -21.72 -24.17 -0.31
CA ARG A 571 -22.31 -23.35 -1.37
C ARG A 571 -21.42 -23.41 -2.60
N VAL A 572 -21.87 -24.15 -3.62
CA VAL A 572 -21.15 -24.31 -4.89
C VAL A 572 -22.05 -23.86 -6.03
N GLN A 573 -21.59 -22.89 -6.81
CA GLN A 573 -22.23 -22.44 -8.06
C GLN A 573 -21.38 -22.94 -9.22
N ALA A 574 -21.86 -23.99 -9.89
CA ALA A 574 -21.20 -24.60 -11.02
C ALA A 574 -21.78 -24.09 -12.36
N GLY A 575 -21.03 -24.23 -13.45
CA GLY A 575 -21.45 -23.82 -14.80
C GLY A 575 -21.73 -22.32 -14.92
N ALA A 576 -21.15 -21.51 -14.05
CA ALA A 576 -21.44 -20.07 -13.97
C ALA A 576 -20.71 -19.29 -15.07
N THR A 577 -21.49 -18.66 -15.97
CA THR A 577 -20.97 -17.63 -16.88
C THR A 577 -20.56 -16.37 -16.08
N PRO A 578 -19.76 -15.46 -16.65
CA PRO A 578 -19.42 -14.20 -16.00
C PRO A 578 -20.64 -13.40 -15.51
N GLU A 579 -21.74 -13.40 -16.29
CA GLU A 579 -22.99 -12.74 -15.94
C GLU A 579 -23.69 -13.43 -14.75
N ALA A 580 -23.68 -14.77 -14.71
CA ALA A 580 -24.22 -15.54 -13.59
C ALA A 580 -23.42 -15.29 -12.31
N LYS A 581 -22.09 -15.22 -12.39
CA LYS A 581 -21.21 -14.86 -11.25
C LYS A 581 -21.55 -13.46 -10.72
N LEU A 582 -21.78 -12.47 -11.61
CA LEU A 582 -22.20 -11.12 -11.24
C LEU A 582 -23.57 -11.10 -10.57
N ALA A 583 -24.53 -11.91 -11.05
CA ALA A 583 -25.85 -12.01 -10.44
C ALA A 583 -25.79 -12.59 -9.02
N VAL A 584 -24.98 -13.63 -8.80
CA VAL A 584 -24.75 -14.20 -7.47
C VAL A 584 -24.14 -13.16 -6.53
N LEU A 585 -23.10 -12.44 -6.99
CA LEU A 585 -22.46 -11.36 -6.21
C LEU A 585 -23.49 -10.29 -5.82
N ALA A 586 -24.27 -9.78 -6.78
CA ALA A 586 -25.27 -8.74 -6.53
C ALA A 586 -26.37 -9.20 -5.56
N GLY A 587 -26.81 -10.47 -5.67
CA GLY A 587 -27.75 -11.07 -4.74
C GLY A 587 -27.24 -11.10 -3.30
N LEU A 588 -25.99 -11.52 -3.09
CA LEU A 588 -25.37 -11.55 -1.76
C LEU A 588 -25.13 -10.15 -1.19
N GLN A 589 -24.69 -9.20 -2.01
CA GLN A 589 -24.53 -7.80 -1.60
C GLN A 589 -25.85 -7.18 -1.11
N SER A 590 -26.97 -7.52 -1.75
CA SER A 590 -28.28 -7.00 -1.39
C SER A 590 -28.85 -7.65 -0.12
N ALA A 591 -28.60 -8.94 0.09
CA ALA A 591 -29.18 -9.71 1.20
C ALA A 591 -28.37 -9.58 2.51
N ASP A 592 -27.05 -9.71 2.44
CA ASP A 592 -26.21 -9.98 3.60
C ASP A 592 -25.07 -8.96 3.80
N GLY A 593 -24.96 -7.95 2.94
CA GLY A 593 -23.98 -6.87 3.08
C GLY A 593 -22.69 -7.10 2.30
N PRO A 594 -21.53 -6.58 2.77
CA PRO A 594 -20.33 -6.52 1.95
C PRO A 594 -19.75 -7.91 1.66
N VAL A 595 -19.39 -8.11 0.39
CA VAL A 595 -18.89 -9.36 -0.19
C VAL A 595 -17.45 -9.17 -0.66
N VAL A 596 -16.60 -10.14 -0.33
CA VAL A 596 -15.22 -10.21 -0.82
C VAL A 596 -15.14 -11.24 -1.94
N MET A 597 -14.54 -10.87 -3.07
CA MET A 597 -14.24 -11.78 -4.17
C MET A 597 -12.74 -12.06 -4.23
N VAL A 598 -12.38 -13.34 -4.35
CA VAL A 598 -11.02 -13.81 -4.54
C VAL A 598 -10.95 -14.54 -5.87
N GLY A 599 -10.09 -14.09 -6.78
CA GLY A 599 -9.96 -14.65 -8.13
C GLY A 599 -8.55 -14.47 -8.71
N ASP A 600 -8.28 -15.12 -9.83
CA ASP A 600 -7.05 -14.92 -10.61
C ASP A 600 -7.19 -13.79 -11.64
N GLY A 601 -8.43 -13.45 -11.97
CA GLY A 601 -8.84 -12.32 -12.78
C GLY A 601 -8.66 -12.43 -14.28
N VAL A 602 -8.35 -13.60 -14.82
CA VAL A 602 -8.36 -13.78 -16.28
C VAL A 602 -9.80 -13.72 -16.78
N ASN A 603 -10.70 -14.49 -16.14
CA ASN A 603 -12.11 -14.60 -16.52
C ASN A 603 -13.05 -13.79 -15.61
N ASP A 604 -12.57 -13.39 -14.41
CA ASP A 604 -13.39 -12.81 -13.35
C ASP A 604 -13.18 -11.31 -13.14
N ALA A 605 -12.45 -10.64 -14.04
CA ALA A 605 -12.20 -9.21 -13.94
C ALA A 605 -13.48 -8.37 -13.70
N PRO A 606 -14.62 -8.64 -14.38
CA PRO A 606 -15.86 -7.90 -14.10
C PRO A 606 -16.43 -8.15 -12.70
N VAL A 607 -16.28 -9.37 -12.18
CA VAL A 607 -16.78 -9.75 -10.83
C VAL A 607 -15.89 -9.13 -9.76
N LEU A 608 -14.57 -9.17 -9.94
CA LEU A 608 -13.59 -8.51 -9.06
C LEU A 608 -13.84 -7.01 -8.98
N ALA A 609 -14.09 -6.34 -10.12
CA ALA A 609 -14.35 -4.90 -10.16
C ALA A 609 -15.67 -4.49 -9.48
N ARG A 610 -16.67 -5.41 -9.39
CA ARG A 610 -17.98 -5.14 -8.82
C ARG A 610 -18.09 -5.52 -7.34
N ALA A 611 -17.19 -6.36 -6.82
CA ALA A 611 -17.18 -6.75 -5.42
C ALA A 611 -16.90 -5.55 -4.50
N ASP A 612 -17.38 -5.61 -3.25
CA ASP A 612 -17.11 -4.56 -2.25
C ASP A 612 -15.63 -4.50 -1.89
N ALA A 613 -14.96 -5.66 -1.86
CA ALA A 613 -13.50 -5.76 -1.90
C ALA A 613 -13.10 -6.98 -2.74
N SER A 614 -12.02 -6.83 -3.47
CA SER A 614 -11.49 -7.86 -4.35
C SER A 614 -10.02 -8.15 -4.08
N LEU A 615 -9.66 -9.45 -4.10
CA LEU A 615 -8.29 -9.92 -3.98
C LEU A 615 -7.92 -10.71 -5.23
N ALA A 616 -6.88 -10.26 -5.94
CA ALA A 616 -6.33 -11.00 -7.06
C ALA A 616 -5.14 -11.84 -6.62
N MET A 617 -5.04 -13.07 -7.15
CA MET A 617 -3.85 -13.89 -6.93
C MET A 617 -2.65 -13.33 -7.70
N GLY A 618 -1.45 -13.34 -7.10
CA GLY A 618 -0.27 -12.64 -7.63
C GLY A 618 0.26 -13.18 -8.97
N GLN A 619 -0.10 -14.41 -9.33
CA GLN A 619 0.20 -15.02 -10.63
C GLN A 619 -0.88 -14.77 -11.69
N GLY A 620 -2.01 -14.14 -11.31
CA GLY A 620 -3.11 -13.82 -12.21
C GLY A 620 -2.79 -12.76 -13.25
N ALA A 621 -3.71 -12.56 -14.20
CA ALA A 621 -3.55 -11.63 -15.31
C ALA A 621 -3.28 -10.19 -14.84
N LEU A 622 -2.47 -9.44 -15.59
CA LEU A 622 -2.14 -8.04 -15.31
C LEU A 622 -3.38 -7.15 -15.17
N VAL A 623 -4.39 -7.38 -16.02
CA VAL A 623 -5.65 -6.61 -16.02
C VAL A 623 -6.43 -6.80 -14.72
N ALA A 624 -6.48 -8.01 -14.20
CA ALA A 624 -7.14 -8.31 -12.94
C ALA A 624 -6.41 -7.72 -11.74
N ARG A 625 -5.10 -7.83 -11.75
CA ARG A 625 -4.26 -7.23 -10.72
C ARG A 625 -4.40 -5.71 -10.70
N ALA A 626 -4.63 -5.07 -11.86
CA ALA A 626 -4.85 -3.64 -11.95
C ALA A 626 -6.24 -3.18 -11.44
N GLN A 627 -7.23 -4.07 -11.43
CA GLN A 627 -8.60 -3.76 -11.02
C GLN A 627 -8.96 -4.23 -9.61
N ALA A 628 -8.20 -5.16 -9.04
CA ALA A 628 -8.43 -5.66 -7.70
C ALA A 628 -8.06 -4.64 -6.62
N ASP A 629 -8.76 -4.66 -5.50
CA ASP A 629 -8.47 -3.81 -4.34
C ASP A 629 -7.24 -4.26 -3.56
N ALA A 630 -6.87 -5.53 -3.67
CA ALA A 630 -5.66 -6.10 -3.10
C ALA A 630 -5.09 -7.21 -3.99
N VAL A 631 -3.78 -7.45 -3.86
CA VAL A 631 -3.07 -8.54 -4.56
C VAL A 631 -2.39 -9.43 -3.54
N VAL A 632 -2.67 -10.73 -3.60
CA VAL A 632 -2.00 -11.75 -2.78
C VAL A 632 -0.74 -12.18 -3.53
N THR A 633 0.42 -11.68 -3.14
CA THR A 633 1.70 -11.92 -3.84
C THR A 633 2.30 -13.29 -3.50
N SER A 634 2.10 -13.76 -2.28
CA SER A 634 2.38 -15.15 -1.91
C SER A 634 1.36 -16.05 -2.60
N SER A 635 1.76 -17.22 -3.03
CA SER A 635 0.81 -18.18 -3.59
C SER A 635 -0.06 -18.89 -2.53
N ARG A 636 -0.06 -18.43 -1.27
CA ARG A 636 -0.76 -19.07 -0.13
C ARG A 636 -2.08 -18.41 0.19
N LEU A 637 -3.14 -19.19 0.23
CA LEU A 637 -4.48 -18.69 0.58
C LEU A 637 -4.65 -18.37 2.07
N THR A 638 -3.82 -18.92 2.95
CA THR A 638 -3.83 -18.59 4.39
C THR A 638 -3.51 -17.12 4.66
N ASP A 639 -2.83 -16.43 3.75
CA ASP A 639 -2.51 -15.01 3.94
C ASP A 639 -3.74 -14.11 3.80
N ILE A 640 -4.79 -14.56 3.12
CA ILE A 640 -6.10 -13.88 3.11
C ILE A 640 -6.71 -13.89 4.52
N VAL A 641 -6.61 -14.99 5.24
CA VAL A 641 -7.10 -15.12 6.64
C VAL A 641 -6.32 -14.18 7.56
N ARG A 642 -4.99 -14.14 7.41
CA ARG A 642 -4.12 -13.22 8.17
C ARG A 642 -4.45 -11.77 7.87
N ALA A 643 -4.61 -11.41 6.57
CA ALA A 643 -5.01 -10.08 6.17
C ALA A 643 -6.37 -9.68 6.77
N ARG A 644 -7.35 -10.58 6.81
CA ARG A 644 -8.63 -10.34 7.45
C ARG A 644 -8.49 -10.14 8.98
N ALA A 645 -7.71 -10.95 9.66
CA ALA A 645 -7.46 -10.79 11.09
C ALA A 645 -6.83 -9.42 11.39
N ARG A 646 -5.86 -9.02 10.58
CA ARG A 646 -5.23 -7.69 10.66
C ARG A 646 -6.20 -6.55 10.35
N ALA A 647 -7.09 -6.75 9.38
CA ALA A 647 -8.14 -5.80 9.05
C ALA A 647 -9.09 -5.57 10.23
N ARG A 648 -9.52 -6.65 10.91
CA ARG A 648 -10.35 -6.57 12.12
C ARG A 648 -9.64 -5.84 13.25
N LEU A 649 -8.36 -6.12 13.48
CA LEU A 649 -7.52 -5.42 14.46
C LEU A 649 -7.43 -3.93 14.12
N ALA A 650 -7.20 -3.58 12.87
CA ALA A 650 -7.12 -2.17 12.44
C ALA A 650 -8.43 -1.42 12.69
N VAL A 651 -9.56 -2.00 12.32
CA VAL A 651 -10.89 -1.39 12.56
C VAL A 651 -11.17 -1.27 14.06
N ALA A 652 -10.77 -2.25 14.89
CA ALA A 652 -10.88 -2.18 16.34
C ALA A 652 -10.04 -1.03 16.92
N ILE A 653 -8.80 -0.87 16.45
CA ILE A 653 -7.91 0.24 16.86
C ILE A 653 -8.48 1.60 16.43
N VAL A 654 -9.03 1.72 15.21
CA VAL A 654 -9.71 2.94 14.78
C VAL A 654 -10.85 3.28 15.74
N LYS A 655 -11.71 2.31 16.09
CA LYS A 655 -12.79 2.52 17.05
C LYS A 655 -12.29 2.92 18.44
N GLN A 656 -11.24 2.27 18.94
CA GLN A 656 -10.61 2.64 20.22
C GLN A 656 -10.13 4.09 20.21
N ASN A 657 -9.44 4.50 19.16
CA ASN A 657 -8.94 5.86 19.00
C ASN A 657 -10.07 6.90 18.94
N LEU A 658 -11.16 6.58 18.22
CA LEU A 658 -12.34 7.43 18.14
C LEU A 658 -13.05 7.59 19.50
N VAL A 659 -13.26 6.49 20.21
CA VAL A 659 -13.87 6.49 21.55
C VAL A 659 -13.01 7.27 22.54
N MET A 660 -11.70 7.05 22.53
CA MET A 660 -10.78 7.77 23.43
C MET A 660 -10.77 9.27 23.13
N SER A 661 -10.77 9.69 21.87
CA SER A 661 -10.86 11.10 21.49
C SER A 661 -12.21 11.72 21.90
N ALA A 662 -13.31 11.00 21.71
CA ALA A 662 -14.63 11.45 22.13
C ALA A 662 -14.75 11.58 23.66
N ALA A 663 -14.22 10.59 24.40
CA ALA A 663 -14.19 10.63 25.87
C ALA A 663 -13.37 11.80 26.40
N TYR A 664 -12.19 12.06 25.81
CA TYR A 664 -11.37 13.22 26.13
C TYR A 664 -12.15 14.53 25.96
N ASN A 665 -12.78 14.74 24.80
CA ASN A 665 -13.55 15.95 24.53
C ASN A 665 -14.77 16.06 25.46
N ALA A 666 -15.50 14.97 25.69
CA ALA A 666 -16.66 14.93 26.58
C ALA A 666 -16.32 15.29 28.04
N THR A 667 -15.09 14.99 28.48
CA THR A 667 -14.61 15.32 29.81
C THR A 667 -14.07 16.76 29.88
N CYS A 668 -13.22 17.13 28.91
CA CYS A 668 -12.47 18.39 28.98
C CYS A 668 -13.30 19.62 28.60
N ILE A 669 -14.29 19.49 27.68
CA ILE A 669 -15.14 20.63 27.28
C ILE A 669 -15.95 21.17 28.47
N PRO A 670 -16.68 20.35 29.27
CA PRO A 670 -17.38 20.85 30.47
C PRO A 670 -16.41 21.48 31.49
N LEU A 671 -15.24 20.85 31.71
CA LEU A 671 -14.24 21.40 32.63
C LEU A 671 -13.71 22.77 32.18
N ALA A 672 -13.52 22.96 30.88
CA ALA A 672 -13.12 24.23 30.30
C ALA A 672 -14.24 25.29 30.44
N LEU A 673 -15.50 24.92 30.18
CA LEU A 673 -16.66 25.82 30.33
C LEU A 673 -16.89 26.27 31.77
N VAL A 674 -16.66 25.39 32.75
CA VAL A 674 -16.75 25.74 34.19
C VAL A 674 -15.52 26.54 34.65
N GLY A 675 -14.50 26.72 33.83
CA GLY A 675 -13.31 27.48 34.14
C GLY A 675 -12.30 26.73 35.04
N TRP A 676 -12.38 25.40 35.12
CA TRP A 676 -11.44 24.57 35.91
C TRP A 676 -10.23 24.10 35.09
N LEU A 677 -10.32 24.17 33.76
CA LEU A 677 -9.25 23.71 32.89
C LEU A 677 -8.47 24.90 32.30
N PRO A 678 -7.23 25.15 32.76
CA PRO A 678 -6.42 26.23 32.22
C PRO A 678 -5.98 25.95 30.77
N PRO A 679 -5.78 26.98 29.91
CA PRO A 679 -5.44 26.84 28.52
C PRO A 679 -4.18 26.00 28.27
N TRP A 680 -3.16 26.11 29.12
CA TRP A 680 -1.93 25.30 29.00
C TRP A 680 -2.19 23.79 29.22
N ALA A 681 -3.02 23.45 30.23
CA ALA A 681 -3.38 22.06 30.52
C ALA A 681 -4.29 21.48 29.42
N ALA A 682 -5.18 22.29 28.87
CA ALA A 682 -5.97 21.94 27.67
C ALA A 682 -5.06 21.57 26.48
N GLY A 683 -4.05 22.39 26.20
CA GLY A 683 -3.06 22.16 25.12
C GLY A 683 -2.22 20.91 25.36
N LEU A 684 -1.74 20.70 26.57
CA LEU A 684 -0.97 19.50 26.95
C LEU A 684 -1.82 18.23 26.81
N GLY A 685 -3.05 18.25 27.34
CA GLY A 685 -3.95 17.10 27.25
C GLY A 685 -4.27 16.72 25.79
N MET A 686 -4.50 17.71 24.94
CA MET A 686 -4.73 17.50 23.50
C MET A 686 -3.50 16.90 22.82
N ALA A 687 -2.29 17.39 23.11
CA ALA A 687 -1.05 16.86 22.54
C ALA A 687 -0.80 15.40 22.97
N LEU A 688 -1.02 15.09 24.25
CA LEU A 688 -0.92 13.73 24.79
C LEU A 688 -1.95 12.79 24.15
N SER A 689 -3.21 13.24 24.03
CA SER A 689 -4.27 12.47 23.35
C SER A 689 -3.87 12.13 21.92
N SER A 690 -3.37 13.09 21.16
CA SER A 690 -2.90 12.87 19.77
C SER A 690 -1.72 11.91 19.71
N LEU A 691 -0.76 12.00 20.63
CA LEU A 691 0.39 11.09 20.70
C LEU A 691 -0.05 9.67 21.00
N VAL A 692 -0.97 9.46 21.95
CA VAL A 692 -1.51 8.14 22.30
C VAL A 692 -2.22 7.53 21.09
N VAL A 693 -3.02 8.30 20.34
CA VAL A 693 -3.68 7.85 19.11
C VAL A 693 -2.65 7.36 18.08
N ILE A 694 -1.57 8.12 17.86
CA ILE A 694 -0.52 7.73 16.90
C ILE A 694 0.21 6.46 17.34
N VAL A 695 0.55 6.35 18.63
CA VAL A 695 1.22 5.17 19.18
C VAL A 695 0.32 3.94 19.10
N ASN A 696 -0.97 4.08 19.45
CA ASN A 696 -1.94 3.01 19.36
C ASN A 696 -2.15 2.56 17.89
N ALA A 697 -2.18 3.50 16.94
CA ALA A 697 -2.29 3.20 15.51
C ALA A 697 -1.15 2.31 14.99
N GLN A 698 0.06 2.43 15.53
CA GLN A 698 1.21 1.60 15.11
C GLN A 698 1.05 0.11 15.46
N ARG A 699 0.17 -0.25 16.40
CA ARG A 699 -0.14 -1.65 16.72
C ARG A 699 -0.76 -2.39 15.54
N ALA A 700 -1.41 -1.69 14.62
CA ALA A 700 -1.96 -2.29 13.40
C ALA A 700 -0.88 -2.80 12.41
N ALA A 701 0.37 -2.34 12.55
CA ALA A 701 1.48 -2.78 11.71
C ALA A 701 2.22 -4.02 12.27
N ARG A 702 2.04 -4.33 13.56
CA ARG A 702 2.64 -5.49 14.24
C ARG A 702 1.78 -6.71 14.06
#